data_55bf51d57ab8421824a5e4ab1f3fa593
#
_entry.id   55bf51d57ab8421824a5e4ab1f3fa593
#
_cell.length_a   1.000
_cell.length_b   1.000
_cell.length_c   1.000
_cell.angle_alpha   90.00
_cell.angle_beta   90.00
_cell.angle_gamma   90.00
#
_symmetry.space_group_name_H-M   'P 1'
#
loop_
_entity.id
_entity.type
_entity.pdbx_description
1 polymer ?
#
loop_
_entity_poly.entity_id
_entity_poly.type
_entity_poly.pdbx_seq_one_letter_code
_entity_poly.pdbx_strand_id
1 'polypeptide(L)'
;MKRILMKAAAAAAMICGISLSAVAQERIPEYLQAEKFTQEKLNTMLFSTTVDPHWFQQGNSFWYQYKTSEGTFWWVVNPTAKTKTLLFDREEMAAQLTEIVQDPFEARQLPITNLKAKEDGRTFTFEVRSTREVKNDKGKKEKKVFYFSYDYPTKKLTHLEDKEKDPKRLSWGSISPDKKTVVYAKDLNLYKMSYEDYQKARKDEKDSTIVEIQLTFDGVEDFGFGMPYKMVNTDTLLNGKRRSVYGLWSPDSRHFVAMLDDERAVKDLWVLNVMSEPRPTLETYKYQMPGEKEAPVTHLYLFDMVNNTRKEIGTAAYKDQTLALESRPYEQKQRDMEEVPRVWLGDNDRFFLTRSSRDLYRIDVCTYTVGQDTIVPIIKERMNTYQETRPLMALGNGKELIQWSEHDGWAHLYLYDGNGNLKNRLTKGAWHVEQVLKVDEKARVVYFTGNGKNADENPYYEHLYRVNLDGTGLKQITKGDYFHQMEVDDDARFVVDNYSRINTVPMAVLLDNNGNKVMDLQESDFSQLFANGYKFPELFKVKAADGVTDLYGVMYKPFNFDSTKVYPIVDYVYPGPQVEAVYYPFTRMSPRTDRLAQAGFIVISVGQRGGHPSRSKWYHNWGYGNMRDYPLEDHKYAIEQLANRHSFIDINKVGIHGHSGGGFMSTAAICQYPDFFKVAVSCAGNHDNNIYNRWWSETHHGVKEEVSEKGDTTFYYKIATNPEIAKNLKGHLLLIHGDIDDNVHPGNTTRVVNALIRAGKRFDMLMLPNQRHSFGDMNEYFYWRLVDYFSEHLRGESEKFVDIPKR
;
A
#
# COMPACT_ATOMS: atom_id res chain seq x y z
N MET A 1 56.91 -33.29 48.36
CA MET A 1 56.32 -31.94 48.09
C MET A 1 56.92 -31.22 46.87
N LYS A 2 58.24 -31.21 46.64
CA LYS A 2 58.83 -30.50 45.44
C LYS A 2 58.47 -31.07 44.07
N ARG A 3 58.21 -32.38 43.97
CA ARG A 3 57.75 -32.98 42.67
C ARG A 3 56.30 -32.73 42.31
N ILE A 4 55.41 -32.39 43.28
CA ILE A 4 54.00 -32.06 43.02
C ILE A 4 53.90 -30.60 42.62
N LEU A 5 54.68 -29.72 43.20
CA LEU A 5 54.70 -28.31 42.80
C LEU A 5 55.27 -28.04 41.41
N MET A 6 56.22 -28.85 40.93
CA MET A 6 56.77 -28.76 39.58
C MET A 6 55.71 -29.26 38.49
N LYS A 7 54.90 -30.22 38.81
CA LYS A 7 53.85 -30.67 37.89
C LYS A 7 52.65 -29.69 37.85
N ALA A 8 52.37 -29.04 38.93
CA ALA A 8 51.36 -27.99 38.97
C ALA A 8 51.77 -26.70 38.19
N ALA A 9 53.09 -26.34 38.31
CA ALA A 9 53.62 -25.21 37.54
C ALA A 9 53.73 -25.50 36.01
N ALA A 10 54.04 -26.75 35.60
CA ALA A 10 54.04 -27.13 34.19
C ALA A 10 52.63 -27.25 33.62
N ALA A 11 51.61 -27.65 34.42
CA ALA A 11 50.21 -27.63 33.98
C ALA A 11 49.67 -26.20 33.87
N ALA A 12 50.03 -25.31 34.80
CA ALA A 12 49.65 -23.90 34.70
C ALA A 12 50.31 -23.15 33.54
N ALA A 13 51.57 -23.50 33.20
CA ALA A 13 52.27 -22.95 32.04
C ALA A 13 51.74 -23.50 30.71
N MET A 14 51.18 -24.73 30.64
CA MET A 14 50.48 -25.23 29.46
C MET A 14 49.05 -24.69 29.30
N ILE A 15 48.39 -24.28 30.37
CA ILE A 15 47.05 -23.64 30.29
C ILE A 15 47.15 -22.14 29.95
N CYS A 16 48.25 -21.46 30.26
CA CYS A 16 48.53 -20.09 29.84
C CYS A 16 49.19 -19.96 28.45
N GLY A 17 49.56 -21.07 27.80
CA GLY A 17 50.20 -21.06 26.47
C GLY A 17 49.25 -21.30 25.29
N ILE A 18 47.96 -21.53 25.56
CA ILE A 18 46.91 -21.51 24.56
C ILE A 18 45.99 -20.28 24.83
N SER A 19 46.56 -19.10 24.85
CA SER A 19 45.86 -17.92 24.34
C SER A 19 45.82 -18.14 22.82
N LEU A 20 44.79 -18.83 22.35
CA LEU A 20 44.29 -18.62 21.03
C LEU A 20 44.09 -17.11 20.94
N SER A 21 45.04 -16.42 20.32
CA SER A 21 44.76 -15.16 19.69
C SER A 21 43.66 -15.49 18.68
N ALA A 22 42.42 -15.42 19.14
CA ALA A 22 41.32 -15.18 18.20
C ALA A 22 41.75 -13.92 17.46
N VAL A 23 42.39 -14.09 16.29
CA VAL A 23 42.57 -12.98 15.35
C VAL A 23 41.13 -12.53 15.13
N ALA A 24 40.76 -11.42 15.75
CA ALA A 24 39.46 -10.81 15.52
C ALA A 24 39.41 -10.63 14.01
N GLN A 25 38.56 -11.40 13.35
CA GLN A 25 38.41 -11.32 11.90
C GLN A 25 37.92 -9.90 11.59
N GLU A 26 38.67 -9.20 10.75
CA GLU A 26 38.39 -7.80 10.43
C GLU A 26 37.05 -7.69 9.75
N ARG A 27 36.24 -6.76 10.23
CA ARG A 27 34.90 -6.47 9.68
C ARG A 27 35.03 -5.92 8.27
N ILE A 28 34.17 -6.38 7.37
CA ILE A 28 34.10 -5.92 5.97
C ILE A 28 33.55 -4.48 5.95
N PRO A 29 34.29 -3.50 5.39
CA PRO A 29 33.88 -2.09 5.42
C PRO A 29 32.49 -1.82 4.84
N GLU A 30 32.07 -2.56 3.82
CA GLU A 30 30.78 -2.45 3.16
C GLU A 30 29.62 -2.91 4.06
N TYR A 31 29.86 -3.94 4.89
CA TYR A 31 28.87 -4.35 5.90
C TYR A 31 28.67 -3.26 6.96
N LEU A 32 29.79 -2.69 7.45
CA LEU A 32 29.74 -1.56 8.39
C LEU A 32 29.04 -0.34 7.77
N GLN A 33 29.21 -0.11 6.47
CA GLN A 33 28.51 0.98 5.77
C GLN A 33 27.00 0.69 5.68
N ALA A 34 26.59 -0.52 5.36
CA ALA A 34 25.17 -0.92 5.31
C ALA A 34 24.50 -0.89 6.71
N GLU A 35 25.26 -1.16 7.79
CA GLU A 35 24.80 -1.04 9.18
C GLU A 35 24.42 0.38 9.60
N LYS A 36 24.95 1.43 8.94
CA LYS A 36 24.61 2.83 9.23
C LYS A 36 23.18 3.18 8.83
N PHE A 37 22.54 2.41 7.94
CA PHE A 37 21.24 2.71 7.34
C PHE A 37 20.17 1.66 7.67
N THR A 38 20.20 1.13 8.91
CA THR A 38 19.08 0.33 9.44
C THR A 38 17.84 1.21 9.60
N GLN A 39 16.65 0.61 9.57
CA GLN A 39 15.40 1.38 9.72
C GLN A 39 15.39 2.23 10.99
N GLU A 40 15.91 1.71 12.09
CA GLU A 40 16.01 2.44 13.36
C GLU A 40 16.88 3.71 13.23
N LYS A 41 18.06 3.58 12.61
CA LYS A 41 18.96 4.70 12.38
C LYS A 41 18.36 5.69 11.37
N LEU A 42 17.74 5.21 10.30
CA LEU A 42 17.05 6.06 9.33
C LEU A 42 15.95 6.91 9.97
N ASN A 43 15.22 6.41 10.97
CA ASN A 43 14.22 7.18 11.70
C ASN A 43 14.79 8.39 12.46
N THR A 44 16.12 8.42 12.69
CA THR A 44 16.82 9.57 13.29
C THR A 44 17.47 10.50 12.27
N MET A 45 17.50 10.13 10.99
CA MET A 45 18.18 10.86 9.92
C MET A 45 17.22 11.39 8.85
N LEU A 46 16.09 10.73 8.67
CA LEU A 46 15.06 11.09 7.69
C LEU A 46 13.81 11.58 8.42
N PHE A 47 13.39 12.76 8.08
CA PHE A 47 12.28 13.46 8.72
C PHE A 47 11.08 13.55 7.76
N SER A 48 10.23 14.61 7.90
CA SER A 48 9.10 14.80 6.99
C SER A 48 9.57 15.10 5.56
N THR A 49 8.97 14.43 4.58
CA THR A 49 9.25 14.62 3.15
C THR A 49 8.07 15.25 2.41
N THR A 50 6.91 15.37 3.07
CA THR A 50 5.69 15.94 2.49
C THR A 50 4.99 16.84 3.50
N VAL A 51 4.31 17.86 3.04
CA VAL A 51 3.32 18.65 3.78
C VAL A 51 1.97 18.00 3.60
N ASP A 52 1.31 17.67 4.70
CA ASP A 52 0.00 17.06 4.78
C ASP A 52 -0.98 18.09 5.35
N PRO A 53 -1.76 18.84 4.53
CA PRO A 53 -2.56 19.96 4.99
C PRO A 53 -3.84 19.50 5.69
N HIS A 54 -4.16 20.14 6.81
CA HIS A 54 -5.43 20.03 7.50
C HIS A 54 -6.22 21.32 7.25
N TRP A 55 -7.04 21.31 6.21
CA TRP A 55 -7.82 22.48 5.81
C TRP A 55 -8.91 22.81 6.83
N PHE A 56 -9.07 24.09 7.17
CA PHE A 56 -10.18 24.57 7.99
C PHE A 56 -11.45 24.66 7.15
N GLN A 57 -12.58 24.35 7.76
CA GLN A 57 -13.87 24.40 7.10
C GLN A 57 -14.27 25.80 6.65
N GLN A 58 -13.75 26.83 7.33
CA GLN A 58 -13.98 28.22 7.01
C GLN A 58 -12.65 28.94 6.76
N GLY A 59 -12.60 29.79 5.73
CA GLY A 59 -11.50 30.72 5.54
C GLY A 59 -10.30 30.25 4.74
N ASN A 60 -10.33 29.08 4.11
CA ASN A 60 -9.27 28.55 3.24
C ASN A 60 -7.86 28.52 3.83
N SER A 61 -7.76 28.52 5.13
CA SER A 61 -6.50 28.31 5.84
C SER A 61 -6.34 26.85 6.17
N PHE A 62 -5.11 26.43 6.43
CA PHE A 62 -4.82 25.08 6.88
C PHE A 62 -3.69 25.08 7.88
N TRP A 63 -3.58 24.02 8.66
CA TRP A 63 -2.43 23.75 9.48
C TRP A 63 -1.77 22.43 9.04
N TYR A 64 -0.49 22.27 9.41
CA TYR A 64 0.21 21.01 9.20
C TYR A 64 1.35 20.85 10.22
N GLN A 65 1.72 19.60 10.46
CA GLN A 65 2.89 19.24 11.27
C GLN A 65 4.06 18.91 10.35
N TYR A 66 5.25 19.35 10.72
CA TYR A 66 6.47 19.06 9.96
C TYR A 66 7.65 18.79 10.91
N LYS A 67 8.30 17.64 10.74
CA LYS A 67 9.44 17.20 11.55
C LYS A 67 10.74 17.48 10.80
N THR A 68 11.75 18.01 11.51
CA THR A 68 13.13 18.22 11.05
C THR A 68 14.12 17.71 12.09
N SER A 69 15.42 17.86 11.86
CA SER A 69 16.48 17.59 12.86
C SER A 69 16.37 18.48 14.09
N GLU A 70 15.75 19.66 13.96
CA GLU A 70 15.51 20.61 15.04
C GLU A 70 14.23 20.31 15.85
N GLY A 71 13.50 19.26 15.49
CA GLY A 71 12.30 18.81 16.15
C GLY A 71 11.04 18.95 15.30
N THR A 72 9.89 18.91 15.97
CA THR A 72 8.58 18.99 15.32
C THR A 72 8.05 20.43 15.39
N PHE A 73 7.54 20.89 14.25
CA PHE A 73 6.92 22.21 14.11
C PHE A 73 5.47 22.03 13.65
N TRP A 74 4.61 22.94 14.12
CA TRP A 74 3.22 23.03 13.69
C TRP A 74 3.00 24.42 13.09
N TRP A 75 2.52 24.44 11.85
CA TRP A 75 2.37 25.64 11.06
C TRP A 75 0.90 25.93 10.77
N VAL A 76 0.53 27.18 10.77
CA VAL A 76 -0.76 27.68 10.25
C VAL A 76 -0.47 28.52 9.02
N VAL A 77 -1.15 28.22 7.92
CA VAL A 77 -1.03 28.91 6.64
C VAL A 77 -2.34 29.57 6.28
N ASN A 78 -2.27 30.86 5.96
CA ASN A 78 -3.38 31.57 5.34
C ASN A 78 -3.00 31.93 3.89
N PRO A 79 -3.52 31.20 2.89
CA PRO A 79 -3.20 31.43 1.49
C PRO A 79 -3.56 32.81 0.97
N THR A 80 -4.69 33.37 1.42
CA THR A 80 -5.17 34.68 0.98
C THR A 80 -4.29 35.82 1.51
N ALA A 81 -3.92 35.74 2.78
CA ALA A 81 -3.00 36.71 3.40
C ALA A 81 -1.54 36.45 3.05
N LYS A 82 -1.23 35.32 2.42
CA LYS A 82 0.14 34.83 2.12
C LYS A 82 1.02 34.79 3.37
N THR A 83 0.45 34.28 4.48
CA THR A 83 1.18 34.15 5.75
C THR A 83 1.36 32.70 6.14
N LYS A 84 2.53 32.40 6.72
CA LYS A 84 2.88 31.11 7.33
C LYS A 84 3.49 31.39 8.68
N THR A 85 2.84 30.96 9.76
CA THR A 85 3.21 31.24 11.13
C THR A 85 3.21 29.97 11.97
N LEU A 86 4.01 29.94 13.03
CA LEU A 86 3.95 28.83 13.98
C LEU A 86 2.59 28.83 14.70
N LEU A 87 2.01 27.66 14.88
CA LEU A 87 0.77 27.48 15.65
C LEU A 87 0.98 27.93 17.11
N PHE A 88 2.15 27.58 17.67
CA PHE A 88 2.56 28.00 19.01
C PHE A 88 4.09 28.11 19.12
N ASP A 89 4.56 28.93 20.06
CA ASP A 89 5.96 28.95 20.46
C ASP A 89 6.28 27.66 21.21
N ARG A 90 7.30 26.93 20.78
CA ARG A 90 7.62 25.60 21.31
C ARG A 90 8.24 25.67 22.71
N GLU A 91 9.03 26.68 22.97
CA GLU A 91 9.69 26.88 24.28
C GLU A 91 8.66 27.27 25.34
N GLU A 92 7.79 28.22 25.02
CA GLU A 92 6.68 28.62 25.88
C GLU A 92 5.74 27.47 26.14
N MET A 93 5.39 26.69 25.09
CA MET A 93 4.53 25.51 25.22
C MET A 93 5.18 24.44 26.10
N ALA A 94 6.46 24.16 25.93
CA ALA A 94 7.19 23.19 26.76
C ALA A 94 7.19 23.59 28.24
N ALA A 95 7.40 24.88 28.52
CA ALA A 95 7.38 25.40 29.89
C ALA A 95 6.00 25.26 30.53
N GLN A 96 4.93 25.70 29.84
CA GLN A 96 3.55 25.58 30.35
C GLN A 96 3.12 24.12 30.55
N LEU A 97 3.46 23.23 29.61
CA LEU A 97 3.14 21.80 29.73
C LEU A 97 3.93 21.17 30.89
N THR A 98 5.21 21.53 31.07
CA THR A 98 6.03 21.04 32.18
C THR A 98 5.44 21.44 33.52
N GLU A 99 4.97 22.69 33.66
CA GLU A 99 4.35 23.20 34.88
C GLU A 99 3.05 22.44 35.20
N ILE A 100 2.17 22.23 34.21
CA ILE A 100 0.86 21.60 34.41
C ILE A 100 0.99 20.09 34.61
N VAL A 101 1.74 19.42 33.75
CA VAL A 101 1.85 17.96 33.75
C VAL A 101 2.80 17.46 34.83
N GLN A 102 3.76 18.33 35.26
CA GLN A 102 4.83 18.03 36.23
C GLN A 102 5.80 16.92 35.71
N ASP A 103 6.01 16.90 34.37
CA ASP A 103 7.06 16.15 33.70
C ASP A 103 7.96 17.11 32.94
N PRO A 104 9.28 16.90 32.86
CA PRO A 104 10.16 17.75 32.07
C PRO A 104 9.94 17.50 30.56
N PHE A 105 9.60 18.55 29.81
CA PHE A 105 9.45 18.49 28.35
C PHE A 105 10.41 19.43 27.66
N GLU A 106 10.96 18.94 26.55
CA GLU A 106 11.86 19.72 25.70
C GLU A 106 11.11 20.32 24.51
N ALA A 107 11.44 21.57 24.18
CA ALA A 107 10.83 22.29 23.06
C ALA A 107 10.98 21.57 21.69
N ARG A 108 12.08 20.83 21.52
CA ARG A 108 12.33 20.07 20.27
C ARG A 108 11.43 18.85 20.13
N GLN A 109 10.96 18.27 21.26
CA GLN A 109 10.18 17.02 21.31
C GLN A 109 8.94 17.20 22.18
N LEU A 110 8.10 18.15 21.82
CA LEU A 110 6.85 18.36 22.52
C LEU A 110 6.00 17.09 22.47
N PRO A 111 5.43 16.63 23.59
CA PRO A 111 4.69 15.37 23.71
C PRO A 111 3.26 15.49 23.21
N ILE A 112 3.00 16.38 22.27
CA ILE A 112 1.66 16.65 21.71
C ILE A 112 1.23 15.50 20.82
N THR A 113 0.08 14.94 21.14
CA THR A 113 -0.58 13.89 20.34
C THR A 113 -2.04 14.24 20.11
N ASN A 114 -2.65 13.67 19.05
CA ASN A 114 -4.06 13.89 18.70
C ASN A 114 -4.43 15.38 18.56
N LEU A 115 -3.51 16.18 18.00
CA LEU A 115 -3.77 17.58 17.71
C LEU A 115 -4.86 17.68 16.63
N LYS A 116 -5.91 18.45 16.93
CA LYS A 116 -7.04 18.67 16.04
C LYS A 116 -7.51 20.12 16.12
N ALA A 117 -7.81 20.71 14.97
CA ALA A 117 -8.50 21.99 14.92
C ALA A 117 -10.01 21.80 15.09
N LYS A 118 -10.67 22.72 15.80
CA LYS A 118 -12.15 22.78 15.85
C LYS A 118 -12.71 23.49 14.62
N GLU A 119 -14.04 23.40 14.44
CA GLU A 119 -14.76 24.03 13.33
C GLU A 119 -14.53 25.55 13.21
N ASP A 120 -14.22 26.20 14.33
CA ASP A 120 -13.94 27.63 14.36
C ASP A 120 -12.61 28.02 13.66
N GLY A 121 -11.78 27.03 13.26
CA GLY A 121 -10.46 27.26 12.65
C GLY A 121 -9.50 28.05 13.53
N ARG A 122 -9.79 28.17 14.82
CA ARG A 122 -9.12 29.01 15.81
C ARG A 122 -8.65 28.21 17.02
N THR A 123 -9.50 27.29 17.49
CA THR A 123 -9.26 26.49 18.69
C THR A 123 -8.70 25.13 18.32
N PHE A 124 -7.61 24.75 18.97
CA PHE A 124 -6.97 23.44 18.82
C PHE A 124 -7.12 22.63 20.10
N THR A 125 -7.34 21.34 19.97
CA THR A 125 -7.33 20.40 21.10
C THR A 125 -6.27 19.35 20.90
N PHE A 126 -5.62 18.91 21.98
CA PHE A 126 -4.58 17.89 21.94
C PHE A 126 -4.42 17.17 23.26
N GLU A 127 -3.67 16.08 23.24
CA GLU A 127 -3.35 15.23 24.39
C GLU A 127 -1.87 15.27 24.69
N VAL A 128 -1.53 15.18 25.98
CA VAL A 128 -0.16 14.99 26.48
C VAL A 128 -0.14 13.80 27.43
N ARG A 129 0.73 12.83 27.20
CA ARG A 129 0.93 11.68 28.08
C ARG A 129 2.01 11.97 29.10
N SER A 130 1.66 11.81 30.38
CA SER A 130 2.62 11.89 31.49
C SER A 130 3.41 10.59 31.64
N THR A 131 4.58 10.70 32.28
CA THR A 131 5.32 9.53 32.79
C THR A 131 4.61 8.88 33.98
N ARG A 132 3.70 9.58 34.67
CA ARG A 132 2.95 9.07 35.82
C ARG A 132 1.97 7.99 35.43
N GLU A 133 1.95 6.93 36.22
CA GLU A 133 0.98 5.83 36.10
C GLU A 133 -0.24 6.08 37.00
N VAL A 134 -1.42 5.86 36.43
CA VAL A 134 -2.70 5.83 37.14
C VAL A 134 -3.37 4.48 36.94
N LYS A 135 -4.24 4.07 37.82
CA LYS A 135 -5.07 2.88 37.62
C LYS A 135 -6.33 3.32 36.88
N ASN A 136 -6.64 2.65 35.78
CA ASN A 136 -7.92 2.82 35.11
C ASN A 136 -9.05 2.10 35.84
N ASP A 137 -10.30 2.24 35.39
CA ASP A 137 -11.50 1.65 35.98
C ASP A 137 -11.43 0.11 36.13
N LYS A 138 -10.57 -0.54 35.34
CA LYS A 138 -10.31 -2.00 35.39
C LYS A 138 -9.13 -2.36 36.30
N GLY A 139 -8.58 -1.39 37.06
CA GLY A 139 -7.45 -1.56 37.94
C GLY A 139 -6.09 -1.76 37.25
N LYS A 140 -6.02 -1.66 35.92
CA LYS A 140 -4.79 -1.75 35.13
C LYS A 140 -4.04 -0.42 35.18
N LYS A 141 -2.73 -0.48 35.39
CA LYS A 141 -1.86 0.70 35.31
C LYS A 141 -1.76 1.20 33.89
N GLU A 142 -1.97 2.50 33.68
CA GLU A 142 -1.77 3.22 32.44
C GLU A 142 -1.18 4.59 32.70
N LYS A 143 -0.49 5.17 31.70
CA LYS A 143 0.05 6.52 31.79
C LYS A 143 -1.08 7.54 31.81
N LYS A 144 -1.04 8.49 32.74
CA LYS A 144 -2.02 9.58 32.82
C LYS A 144 -1.98 10.42 31.55
N VAL A 145 -3.15 10.71 30.99
CA VAL A 145 -3.30 11.60 29.81
C VAL A 145 -3.92 12.90 30.27
N PHE A 146 -3.34 13.99 29.86
CA PHE A 146 -3.81 15.35 30.07
C PHE A 146 -4.40 15.89 28.77
N TYR A 147 -5.51 16.59 28.87
CA TYR A 147 -6.24 17.18 27.75
C TYR A 147 -6.12 18.68 27.75
N PHE A 148 -5.84 19.26 26.60
CA PHE A 148 -5.62 20.69 26.44
C PHE A 148 -6.48 21.29 25.34
N SER A 149 -6.83 22.56 25.50
CA SER A 149 -7.37 23.44 24.48
C SER A 149 -6.43 24.62 24.30
N TYR A 150 -6.11 25.00 23.07
CA TYR A 150 -5.27 26.13 22.73
C TYR A 150 -6.00 27.06 21.77
N ASP A 151 -6.19 28.31 22.18
CA ASP A 151 -6.74 29.37 21.34
C ASP A 151 -5.60 30.06 20.59
N TYR A 152 -5.50 29.80 19.28
CA TYR A 152 -4.39 30.24 18.45
C TYR A 152 -4.24 31.80 18.39
N PRO A 153 -5.30 32.63 18.19
CA PRO A 153 -5.19 34.07 18.14
C PRO A 153 -4.74 34.69 19.45
N THR A 154 -5.18 34.19 20.59
CA THR A 154 -4.83 34.76 21.92
C THR A 154 -3.63 34.06 22.54
N LYS A 155 -3.13 32.97 21.92
CA LYS A 155 -2.02 32.11 22.43
C LYS A 155 -2.30 31.52 23.83
N LYS A 156 -3.57 31.33 24.17
CA LYS A 156 -3.96 30.87 25.50
C LYS A 156 -4.07 29.33 25.52
N LEU A 157 -3.23 28.68 26.34
CA LEU A 157 -3.35 27.29 26.73
C LEU A 157 -4.33 27.14 27.90
N THR A 158 -5.23 26.15 27.82
CA THR A 158 -6.16 25.81 28.88
C THR A 158 -6.09 24.32 29.13
N HIS A 159 -5.81 23.91 30.36
CA HIS A 159 -5.92 22.54 30.80
C HIS A 159 -7.38 22.18 31.04
N LEU A 160 -7.83 21.08 30.43
CA LEU A 160 -9.21 20.59 30.54
C LEU A 160 -9.24 19.52 31.64
N GLU A 161 -9.27 19.95 32.91
CA GLU A 161 -9.05 19.12 34.09
C GLU A 161 -10.08 17.99 34.22
N ASP A 162 -11.34 18.27 33.92
CA ASP A 162 -12.45 17.33 34.07
C ASP A 162 -12.79 16.56 32.77
N LYS A 163 -11.94 16.70 31.75
CA LYS A 163 -12.18 15.99 30.49
C LYS A 163 -11.81 14.51 30.64
N GLU A 164 -12.83 13.66 30.60
CA GLU A 164 -12.62 12.25 30.38
C GLU A 164 -12.17 11.96 28.95
N LYS A 165 -11.47 10.84 28.78
CA LYS A 165 -11.10 10.36 27.45
C LYS A 165 -12.36 10.06 26.66
N ASP A 166 -12.48 10.67 25.46
CA ASP A 166 -13.59 10.37 24.56
C ASP A 166 -13.63 8.85 24.27
N PRO A 167 -14.77 8.17 24.40
CA PRO A 167 -14.88 6.77 24.11
C PRO A 167 -14.42 6.50 22.67
N LYS A 168 -13.58 5.49 22.48
CA LYS A 168 -13.07 5.11 21.17
C LYS A 168 -14.23 4.79 20.23
N ARG A 169 -14.19 5.31 18.99
CA ARG A 169 -15.09 4.85 17.95
C ARG A 169 -14.89 3.36 17.71
N LEU A 170 -15.97 2.61 17.67
CA LEU A 170 -15.94 1.18 17.41
C LEU A 170 -16.00 0.96 15.89
N SER A 171 -14.98 0.33 15.35
CA SER A 171 -14.79 0.14 13.90
C SER A 171 -15.85 -0.74 13.24
N TRP A 172 -16.59 -1.50 14.04
CA TRP A 172 -17.65 -2.38 13.53
C TRP A 172 -18.95 -1.64 13.20
N GLY A 173 -19.18 -0.41 13.73
CA GLY A 173 -20.44 0.31 13.59
C GLY A 173 -20.53 1.11 12.30
N SER A 174 -21.47 0.78 11.41
CA SER A 174 -21.86 1.59 10.27
C SER A 174 -22.97 2.56 10.69
N ILE A 175 -22.61 3.82 10.95
CA ILE A 175 -23.50 4.85 11.48
C ILE A 175 -24.31 5.47 10.34
N SER A 176 -25.63 5.61 10.52
CA SER A 176 -26.49 6.31 9.55
C SER A 176 -26.17 7.81 9.46
N PRO A 177 -26.38 8.47 8.30
CA PRO A 177 -26.16 9.90 8.14
C PRO A 177 -26.86 10.78 9.18
N ASP A 178 -28.10 10.44 9.55
CA ASP A 178 -28.87 11.16 10.57
C ASP A 178 -28.47 10.84 12.01
N LYS A 179 -27.47 9.97 12.22
CA LYS A 179 -26.97 9.52 13.53
C LYS A 179 -28.05 8.93 14.45
N LYS A 180 -29.02 8.20 13.90
CA LYS A 180 -30.05 7.54 14.71
C LYS A 180 -29.86 6.02 14.78
N THR A 181 -29.28 5.43 13.75
CA THR A 181 -29.16 3.97 13.61
C THR A 181 -27.71 3.57 13.33
N VAL A 182 -27.29 2.45 13.89
CA VAL A 182 -25.99 1.83 13.62
C VAL A 182 -26.22 0.39 13.19
N VAL A 183 -25.64 0.01 12.05
CA VAL A 183 -25.69 -1.35 11.48
C VAL A 183 -24.36 -2.04 11.69
N TYR A 184 -24.40 -3.34 11.97
CA TYR A 184 -23.22 -4.19 12.19
C TYR A 184 -23.60 -5.66 11.98
N ALA A 185 -22.59 -6.53 11.90
CA ALA A 185 -22.79 -7.98 11.91
C ALA A 185 -22.50 -8.56 13.29
N LYS A 186 -23.19 -9.64 13.63
CA LYS A 186 -22.97 -10.46 14.80
C LYS A 186 -23.44 -11.89 14.49
N ASP A 187 -22.61 -12.88 14.82
CA ASP A 187 -22.91 -14.28 14.57
C ASP A 187 -23.42 -14.53 13.14
N LEU A 188 -22.69 -13.97 12.15
CA LEU A 188 -22.95 -14.08 10.70
C LEU A 188 -24.25 -13.40 10.21
N ASN A 189 -25.00 -12.75 11.08
CA ASN A 189 -26.22 -12.04 10.74
C ASN A 189 -26.09 -10.53 10.87
N LEU A 190 -26.93 -9.82 10.13
CA LEU A 190 -27.02 -8.36 10.19
C LEU A 190 -27.88 -7.93 11.36
N TYR A 191 -27.42 -6.94 12.10
CA TYR A 191 -28.09 -6.31 13.23
C TYR A 191 -28.08 -4.81 13.11
N LYS A 192 -29.02 -4.17 13.81
CA LYS A 192 -28.99 -2.73 14.06
C LYS A 192 -29.24 -2.42 15.53
N MET A 193 -28.76 -1.24 15.95
CA MET A 193 -29.07 -0.63 17.25
C MET A 193 -29.32 0.86 17.09
N SER A 194 -29.85 1.50 18.14
CA SER A 194 -29.92 2.95 18.20
C SER A 194 -28.51 3.56 18.33
N TYR A 195 -28.34 4.81 17.93
CA TYR A 195 -27.09 5.53 18.15
C TYR A 195 -26.81 5.74 19.66
N GLU A 196 -27.87 5.84 20.48
CA GLU A 196 -27.73 5.90 21.94
C GLU A 196 -27.14 4.61 22.51
N ASP A 197 -27.61 3.46 22.06
CA ASP A 197 -27.06 2.17 22.45
C ASP A 197 -25.64 1.98 21.95
N TYR A 198 -25.32 2.48 20.76
CA TYR A 198 -23.93 2.53 20.27
C TYR A 198 -23.04 3.39 21.19
N GLN A 199 -23.51 4.52 21.71
CA GLN A 199 -22.76 5.32 22.68
C GLN A 199 -22.55 4.58 24.00
N LYS A 200 -23.50 3.76 24.46
CA LYS A 200 -23.28 2.82 25.59
C LYS A 200 -22.20 1.81 25.25
N ALA A 201 -22.26 1.19 24.06
CA ALA A 201 -21.27 0.22 23.61
C ALA A 201 -19.85 0.82 23.51
N ARG A 202 -19.71 2.11 23.14
CA ARG A 202 -18.42 2.82 23.15
C ARG A 202 -17.81 2.91 24.55
N LYS A 203 -18.62 2.96 25.59
CA LYS A 203 -18.18 2.97 26.99
C LYS A 203 -17.93 1.53 27.49
N ASP A 204 -18.89 0.65 27.28
CA ASP A 204 -18.79 -0.77 27.62
C ASP A 204 -19.55 -1.61 26.58
N GLU A 205 -18.82 -2.37 25.76
CA GLU A 205 -19.41 -3.26 24.76
C GLU A 205 -20.29 -4.38 25.34
N LYS A 206 -20.17 -4.65 26.66
CA LYS A 206 -20.92 -5.68 27.39
C LYS A 206 -22.08 -5.11 28.19
N ASP A 207 -22.41 -3.84 28.06
CA ASP A 207 -23.53 -3.22 28.77
C ASP A 207 -24.84 -3.99 28.44
N SER A 208 -25.46 -4.57 29.43
CA SER A 208 -26.68 -5.38 29.30
C SER A 208 -27.92 -4.58 28.94
N THR A 209 -27.86 -3.24 28.99
CA THR A 209 -28.98 -2.36 28.62
C THR A 209 -29.00 -2.03 27.14
N ILE A 210 -28.02 -2.47 26.36
CA ILE A 210 -27.98 -2.29 24.91
C ILE A 210 -29.04 -3.14 24.24
N VAL A 211 -29.89 -2.50 23.44
CA VAL A 211 -30.93 -3.18 22.66
C VAL A 211 -30.44 -3.41 21.23
N GLU A 212 -30.42 -4.67 20.80
CA GLU A 212 -30.03 -5.10 19.47
C GLU A 212 -31.24 -5.65 18.71
N ILE A 213 -31.40 -5.24 17.44
CA ILE A 213 -32.47 -5.74 16.56
C ILE A 213 -31.81 -6.56 15.46
N GLN A 214 -32.12 -7.85 15.39
CA GLN A 214 -31.65 -8.74 14.32
C GLN A 214 -32.46 -8.52 13.06
N LEU A 215 -31.77 -8.36 11.92
CA LEU A 215 -32.37 -8.10 10.60
C LEU A 215 -32.35 -9.33 9.68
N THR A 216 -31.39 -10.24 9.86
CA THR A 216 -31.28 -11.49 9.08
C THR A 216 -31.13 -12.69 10.01
N PHE A 217 -31.54 -13.88 9.54
CA PHE A 217 -31.59 -15.10 10.35
C PHE A 217 -31.02 -16.31 9.62
N ASP A 218 -30.44 -16.11 8.46
CA ASP A 218 -29.99 -17.13 7.51
C ASP A 218 -28.45 -17.18 7.39
N GLY A 219 -27.73 -16.43 8.22
CA GLY A 219 -26.27 -16.44 8.27
C GLY A 219 -25.74 -17.79 8.73
N VAL A 220 -24.88 -18.41 7.92
CA VAL A 220 -24.17 -19.66 8.20
C VAL A 220 -22.70 -19.50 7.80
N GLU A 221 -21.87 -20.48 8.16
CA GLU A 221 -20.47 -20.51 7.74
C GLU A 221 -20.35 -20.37 6.21
N ASP A 222 -19.40 -19.52 5.78
CA ASP A 222 -19.14 -19.17 4.38
C ASP A 222 -20.34 -18.53 3.63
N PHE A 223 -21.38 -18.15 4.35
CA PHE A 223 -22.53 -17.38 3.87
C PHE A 223 -23.08 -16.51 4.99
N GLY A 224 -22.46 -15.39 5.26
CA GLY A 224 -22.85 -14.51 6.35
C GLY A 224 -22.28 -13.12 6.30
N PHE A 225 -22.92 -12.20 7.02
CA PHE A 225 -22.41 -10.84 7.19
C PHE A 225 -21.28 -10.79 8.22
N GLY A 226 -20.30 -9.91 7.98
CA GLY A 226 -19.18 -9.69 8.91
C GLY A 226 -18.12 -10.78 8.89
N MET A 227 -18.09 -11.58 7.85
CA MET A 227 -17.00 -12.55 7.63
C MET A 227 -15.68 -11.80 7.42
N PRO A 228 -14.59 -12.19 8.11
CA PRO A 228 -13.28 -11.62 7.87
C PRO A 228 -12.78 -12.08 6.50
N TYR A 229 -11.96 -11.26 5.86
CA TYR A 229 -11.36 -11.52 4.55
C TYR A 229 -10.63 -12.88 4.47
N LYS A 230 -10.09 -13.35 5.58
CA LYS A 230 -9.51 -14.69 5.70
C LYS A 230 -9.91 -15.27 7.05
N MET A 231 -10.52 -16.44 7.05
CA MET A 231 -10.88 -17.14 8.27
C MET A 231 -9.75 -18.04 8.74
N VAL A 232 -9.39 -17.87 9.99
CA VAL A 232 -8.37 -18.72 10.65
C VAL A 232 -9.03 -19.83 11.48
N ASN A 233 -10.26 -19.59 11.97
CA ASN A 233 -11.02 -20.55 12.74
C ASN A 233 -12.49 -20.10 12.87
N THR A 234 -13.43 -20.95 12.43
CA THR A 234 -14.88 -20.71 12.45
C THR A 234 -15.43 -20.45 13.84
N ASP A 235 -14.94 -21.17 14.87
CA ASP A 235 -15.38 -21.00 16.26
C ASP A 235 -15.20 -19.58 16.78
N THR A 236 -14.34 -18.78 16.13
CA THR A 236 -14.14 -17.36 16.46
C THR A 236 -15.22 -16.45 15.88
N LEU A 237 -16.05 -16.90 14.95
CA LEU A 237 -17.10 -16.12 14.33
C LEU A 237 -18.40 -16.11 15.12
N LEU A 238 -18.75 -17.25 15.69
CA LEU A 238 -19.99 -17.48 16.48
C LEU A 238 -19.73 -17.21 17.96
N ASN A 239 -19.22 -16.05 18.34
CA ASN A 239 -18.83 -15.72 19.70
C ASN A 239 -19.51 -14.48 20.27
N GLY A 240 -20.58 -14.02 19.62
CA GLY A 240 -21.33 -12.84 20.02
C GLY A 240 -20.63 -11.51 19.81
N LYS A 241 -19.45 -11.48 19.17
CA LYS A 241 -18.73 -10.23 18.89
C LYS A 241 -19.35 -9.49 17.71
N ARG A 242 -19.47 -8.17 17.86
CA ARG A 242 -19.88 -7.28 16.78
C ARG A 242 -18.74 -7.10 15.78
N ARG A 243 -19.08 -7.10 14.48
CA ARG A 243 -18.16 -7.00 13.33
C ARG A 243 -18.65 -5.97 12.32
N SER A 244 -17.74 -5.42 11.53
CA SER A 244 -18.06 -4.52 10.43
C SER A 244 -18.80 -5.25 9.31
N VAL A 245 -19.62 -4.49 8.57
CA VAL A 245 -20.33 -4.96 7.37
C VAL A 245 -19.94 -4.08 6.20
N TYR A 246 -19.69 -4.70 5.06
CA TYR A 246 -19.54 -3.98 3.81
C TYR A 246 -20.92 -3.59 3.26
N GLY A 247 -21.25 -2.30 3.38
CA GLY A 247 -22.51 -1.76 2.92
C GLY A 247 -22.53 -0.24 3.01
N LEU A 248 -23.56 0.37 2.40
CA LEU A 248 -23.71 1.80 2.26
C LEU A 248 -25.11 2.24 2.62
N TRP A 249 -25.23 3.37 3.30
CA TRP A 249 -26.47 4.03 3.59
C TRP A 249 -27.01 4.83 2.40
N SER A 250 -28.34 4.95 2.29
CA SER A 250 -28.96 6.02 1.51
C SER A 250 -28.71 7.38 2.17
N PRO A 251 -28.65 8.48 1.39
CA PRO A 251 -28.44 9.82 1.97
C PRO A 251 -29.48 10.23 3.02
N ASP A 252 -30.71 9.74 2.91
CA ASP A 252 -31.81 10.00 3.87
C ASP A 252 -31.87 9.03 5.06
N SER A 253 -30.89 8.12 5.17
CA SER A 253 -30.78 7.12 6.24
C SER A 253 -31.90 6.05 6.27
N ARG A 254 -32.76 6.00 5.27
CA ARG A 254 -33.88 5.07 5.22
C ARG A 254 -33.45 3.67 4.80
N HIS A 255 -32.55 3.59 3.83
CA HIS A 255 -32.11 2.33 3.26
C HIS A 255 -30.64 2.05 3.55
N PHE A 256 -30.30 0.76 3.61
CA PHE A 256 -28.93 0.29 3.68
C PHE A 256 -28.74 -0.80 2.63
N VAL A 257 -27.81 -0.62 1.70
CA VAL A 257 -27.42 -1.66 0.75
C VAL A 257 -26.21 -2.40 1.26
N ALA A 258 -26.23 -3.73 1.26
CA ALA A 258 -25.11 -4.55 1.70
C ALA A 258 -24.82 -5.68 0.71
N MET A 259 -23.55 -6.07 0.62
CA MET A 259 -23.10 -7.22 -0.15
C MET A 259 -22.75 -8.37 0.79
N LEU A 260 -23.02 -9.58 0.34
CA LEU A 260 -22.68 -10.84 0.99
C LEU A 260 -22.11 -11.78 -0.08
N ASP A 261 -20.92 -12.33 0.19
CA ASP A 261 -20.34 -13.34 -0.68
C ASP A 261 -20.69 -14.75 -0.18
N ASP A 262 -21.22 -15.57 -1.05
CA ASP A 262 -21.44 -17.00 -0.81
C ASP A 262 -20.18 -17.76 -1.23
N GLU A 263 -19.40 -18.19 -0.26
CA GLU A 263 -18.16 -18.94 -0.47
C GLU A 263 -18.29 -20.44 -0.15
N ARG A 264 -19.51 -20.94 0.12
CA ARG A 264 -19.75 -22.34 0.52
C ARG A 264 -19.24 -23.37 -0.50
N ALA A 265 -19.23 -23.01 -1.79
CA ALA A 265 -18.72 -23.86 -2.85
C ALA A 265 -17.20 -23.72 -3.06
N VAL A 266 -16.57 -22.66 -2.55
CA VAL A 266 -15.14 -22.41 -2.71
C VAL A 266 -14.33 -23.39 -1.87
N LYS A 267 -13.26 -23.94 -2.43
CA LYS A 267 -12.41 -24.92 -1.74
C LYS A 267 -11.50 -24.26 -0.72
N ASP A 268 -11.15 -25.04 0.29
CA ASP A 268 -10.22 -24.63 1.34
C ASP A 268 -8.78 -24.82 0.92
N LEU A 269 -7.94 -23.90 1.42
CA LEU A 269 -6.50 -24.05 1.49
C LEU A 269 -6.08 -23.88 2.96
N TRP A 270 -4.88 -24.36 3.32
CA TRP A 270 -4.43 -24.32 4.71
C TRP A 270 -2.92 -24.14 4.80
N VAL A 271 -2.50 -23.55 5.93
CA VAL A 271 -1.10 -23.52 6.36
C VAL A 271 -0.98 -24.12 7.76
N LEU A 272 0.16 -24.75 8.05
CA LEU A 272 0.45 -25.36 9.33
C LEU A 272 1.33 -24.40 10.17
N ASN A 273 0.75 -23.81 11.20
CA ASN A 273 1.51 -23.00 12.14
C ASN A 273 2.22 -23.91 13.14
N VAL A 274 3.48 -24.22 12.86
CA VAL A 274 4.31 -25.13 13.67
C VAL A 274 4.78 -24.51 14.97
N MET A 275 4.74 -23.17 15.10
CA MET A 275 5.17 -22.44 16.29
C MET A 275 4.06 -22.20 17.31
N SER A 276 2.83 -22.65 17.03
CA SER A 276 1.74 -22.55 17.99
C SER A 276 1.97 -23.46 19.19
N GLU A 277 1.62 -22.97 20.39
CA GLU A 277 1.72 -23.73 21.65
C GLU A 277 0.32 -24.06 22.19
N PRO A 278 0.13 -25.23 22.85
CA PRO A 278 1.10 -26.27 23.18
C PRO A 278 1.40 -27.26 22.03
N ARG A 279 0.81 -27.08 20.87
CA ARG A 279 1.04 -27.92 19.67
C ARG A 279 0.75 -27.16 18.40
N PRO A 280 1.29 -27.60 17.23
CA PRO A 280 0.97 -27.00 15.94
C PRO A 280 -0.53 -26.90 15.67
N THR A 281 -0.94 -25.82 15.01
CA THR A 281 -2.33 -25.58 14.60
C THR A 281 -2.45 -25.47 13.10
N LEU A 282 -3.59 -25.93 12.58
CA LEU A 282 -3.96 -25.78 11.17
C LEU A 282 -4.79 -24.51 11.00
N GLU A 283 -4.33 -23.61 10.13
CA GLU A 283 -5.09 -22.43 9.73
C GLU A 283 -5.74 -22.72 8.36
N THR A 284 -7.07 -22.76 8.30
CA THR A 284 -7.85 -23.06 7.10
C THR A 284 -8.53 -21.79 6.60
N TYR A 285 -8.59 -21.58 5.29
CA TYR A 285 -9.24 -20.43 4.66
C TYR A 285 -9.71 -20.73 3.25
N LYS A 286 -10.76 -20.02 2.79
CA LYS A 286 -11.25 -20.12 1.41
C LYS A 286 -10.23 -19.57 0.44
N TYR A 287 -9.94 -20.31 -0.62
CA TYR A 287 -8.91 -19.91 -1.58
C TYR A 287 -9.24 -20.46 -2.97
N GLN A 288 -9.74 -19.58 -3.84
CA GLN A 288 -10.00 -19.94 -5.21
C GLN A 288 -8.71 -19.88 -6.04
N MET A 289 -8.37 -20.99 -6.68
CA MET A 289 -7.27 -21.08 -7.64
C MET A 289 -7.73 -20.73 -9.07
N PRO A 290 -6.80 -20.34 -9.97
CA PRO A 290 -7.15 -20.00 -11.34
C PRO A 290 -7.80 -21.18 -12.08
N GLY A 291 -8.80 -20.89 -12.90
CA GLY A 291 -9.51 -21.88 -13.69
C GLY A 291 -10.50 -22.74 -12.90
N GLU A 292 -10.55 -22.65 -11.56
CA GLU A 292 -11.54 -23.42 -10.78
C GLU A 292 -12.96 -22.99 -11.12
N LYS A 293 -13.85 -24.00 -11.14
CA LYS A 293 -15.25 -23.84 -11.48
C LYS A 293 -16.04 -23.17 -10.35
N GLU A 294 -15.70 -23.52 -9.11
CA GLU A 294 -16.33 -23.03 -7.91
C GLU A 294 -15.74 -21.64 -7.58
N ALA A 295 -16.57 -20.60 -7.58
CA ALA A 295 -16.23 -19.23 -7.30
C ALA A 295 -17.16 -18.65 -6.25
N PRO A 296 -16.75 -17.59 -5.50
CA PRO A 296 -17.66 -16.82 -4.67
C PRO A 296 -18.81 -16.25 -5.50
N VAL A 297 -20.01 -16.23 -4.95
CA VAL A 297 -21.19 -15.60 -5.56
C VAL A 297 -21.61 -14.42 -4.70
N THR A 298 -21.51 -13.21 -5.25
CA THR A 298 -21.89 -11.99 -4.53
C THR A 298 -23.39 -11.75 -4.64
N HIS A 299 -24.05 -11.70 -3.49
CA HIS A 299 -25.45 -11.29 -3.33
C HIS A 299 -25.52 -9.82 -2.94
N LEU A 300 -26.52 -9.11 -3.48
CA LEU A 300 -26.77 -7.70 -3.18
C LEU A 300 -28.14 -7.56 -2.51
N TYR A 301 -28.17 -7.02 -1.29
CA TYR A 301 -29.38 -6.86 -0.50
C TYR A 301 -29.67 -5.39 -0.20
N LEU A 302 -30.93 -4.97 -0.37
CA LEU A 302 -31.43 -3.70 0.11
C LEU A 302 -32.26 -3.91 1.39
N PHE A 303 -31.93 -3.19 2.44
CA PHE A 303 -32.65 -3.18 3.70
C PHE A 303 -33.42 -1.86 3.85
N ASP A 304 -34.72 -1.91 4.14
CA ASP A 304 -35.50 -0.79 4.63
C ASP A 304 -35.38 -0.76 6.16
N MET A 305 -34.65 0.25 6.68
CA MET A 305 -34.34 0.35 8.09
C MET A 305 -35.52 0.84 8.95
N VAL A 306 -36.59 1.34 8.34
CA VAL A 306 -37.82 1.73 9.03
C VAL A 306 -38.69 0.49 9.25
N ASN A 307 -38.88 -0.30 8.19
CA ASN A 307 -39.79 -1.47 8.21
C ASN A 307 -39.08 -2.77 8.59
N ASN A 308 -37.76 -2.78 8.75
CA ASN A 308 -36.91 -3.99 9.00
C ASN A 308 -37.11 -5.09 7.95
N THR A 309 -37.24 -4.71 6.70
CA THR A 309 -37.42 -5.64 5.58
C THR A 309 -36.15 -5.73 4.73
N ARG A 310 -35.93 -6.90 4.14
CA ARG A 310 -34.82 -7.19 3.21
C ARG A 310 -35.38 -7.54 1.83
N LYS A 311 -34.76 -7.01 0.79
CA LYS A 311 -34.99 -7.40 -0.61
C LYS A 311 -33.65 -7.76 -1.25
N GLU A 312 -33.59 -8.92 -1.91
CA GLU A 312 -32.46 -9.24 -2.78
C GLU A 312 -32.62 -8.54 -4.14
N ILE A 313 -31.52 -7.98 -4.63
CA ILE A 313 -31.47 -7.27 -5.92
C ILE A 313 -30.84 -8.21 -6.95
N GLY A 314 -31.51 -8.44 -8.06
CA GLY A 314 -31.00 -9.21 -9.18
C GLY A 314 -29.79 -8.54 -9.84
N THR A 315 -28.68 -9.23 -9.94
CA THR A 315 -27.42 -8.70 -10.45
C THR A 315 -26.84 -9.49 -11.63
N ALA A 316 -27.39 -10.66 -11.91
CA ALA A 316 -26.82 -11.63 -12.85
C ALA A 316 -26.71 -11.09 -14.28
N ALA A 317 -25.49 -11.23 -14.87
CA ALA A 317 -25.25 -11.02 -16.29
C ALA A 317 -24.10 -11.90 -16.79
N TYR A 318 -23.05 -12.07 -15.97
CA TYR A 318 -21.87 -12.84 -16.31
C TYR A 318 -21.64 -13.91 -15.25
N LYS A 319 -21.13 -15.05 -15.65
CA LYS A 319 -20.72 -16.06 -14.69
C LYS A 319 -19.53 -15.56 -13.87
N ASP A 320 -19.58 -15.80 -12.54
CA ASP A 320 -18.53 -15.43 -11.60
C ASP A 320 -18.15 -13.93 -11.67
N GLN A 321 -19.14 -13.09 -11.88
CA GLN A 321 -18.97 -11.63 -11.94
C GLN A 321 -18.55 -11.04 -10.60
N THR A 322 -17.92 -9.84 -10.65
CA THR A 322 -17.61 -9.04 -9.49
C THR A 322 -18.49 -7.79 -9.46
N LEU A 323 -18.93 -7.42 -8.27
CA LEU A 323 -19.71 -6.19 -8.02
C LEU A 323 -18.90 -5.22 -7.14
N ALA A 324 -19.01 -3.95 -7.40
CA ALA A 324 -18.42 -2.89 -6.58
C ALA A 324 -19.44 -1.76 -6.39
N LEU A 325 -19.84 -1.49 -5.13
CA LEU A 325 -20.74 -0.38 -4.80
C LEU A 325 -19.99 0.95 -4.91
N GLU A 326 -20.55 1.89 -5.64
CA GLU A 326 -20.00 3.25 -5.73
C GLU A 326 -20.47 4.09 -4.55
N SER A 327 -19.57 4.87 -3.95
CA SER A 327 -19.85 5.59 -2.72
C SER A 327 -19.26 7.01 -2.71
N ARG A 328 -19.83 7.86 -1.88
CA ARG A 328 -19.32 9.20 -1.59
C ARG A 328 -19.43 9.51 -0.10
N PRO A 329 -18.66 10.47 0.45
CA PRO A 329 -18.96 11.04 1.77
C PRO A 329 -20.37 11.63 1.79
N TYR A 330 -21.06 11.52 2.91
CA TYR A 330 -22.39 12.14 3.09
C TYR A 330 -22.32 13.66 2.95
N GLU A 331 -21.31 14.26 3.60
CA GLU A 331 -21.00 15.68 3.55
C GLU A 331 -19.49 15.90 3.53
N GLN A 332 -19.03 17.02 3.02
CA GLN A 332 -17.64 17.41 3.16
C GLN A 332 -17.44 18.02 4.54
N LYS A 333 -16.50 17.47 5.30
CA LYS A 333 -16.08 18.01 6.59
C LYS A 333 -14.57 18.18 6.63
N GLN A 334 -14.14 19.11 7.47
CA GLN A 334 -12.75 19.29 7.81
C GLN A 334 -12.13 17.98 8.32
N ARG A 335 -10.91 17.69 7.91
CA ARG A 335 -10.20 16.44 8.21
C ARG A 335 -10.08 16.12 9.70
N ASP A 336 -9.96 17.13 10.56
CA ASP A 336 -9.81 16.97 12.01
C ASP A 336 -11.12 16.65 12.73
N MET A 337 -12.22 16.72 12.02
CA MET A 337 -13.55 16.45 12.55
C MET A 337 -13.84 14.94 12.64
N GLU A 338 -14.95 14.61 13.27
CA GLU A 338 -15.44 13.25 13.32
C GLU A 338 -15.65 12.71 11.91
N GLU A 339 -15.27 11.45 11.66
CA GLU A 339 -15.42 10.80 10.37
C GLU A 339 -16.88 10.83 9.90
N VAL A 340 -17.08 11.29 8.69
CA VAL A 340 -18.39 11.41 8.05
C VAL A 340 -18.80 10.04 7.50
N PRO A 341 -20.07 9.61 7.71
CA PRO A 341 -20.58 8.39 7.10
C PRO A 341 -20.42 8.42 5.57
N ARG A 342 -20.09 7.27 4.98
CA ARG A 342 -20.17 7.10 3.53
C ARG A 342 -21.55 6.64 3.16
N VAL A 343 -22.08 7.24 2.09
CA VAL A 343 -23.37 6.87 1.50
C VAL A 343 -23.15 6.36 0.08
N TRP A 344 -24.11 5.67 -0.46
CA TRP A 344 -24.06 5.28 -1.85
C TRP A 344 -23.97 6.50 -2.80
N LEU A 345 -23.37 6.31 -3.92
CA LEU A 345 -23.29 7.33 -4.96
C LEU A 345 -24.65 7.42 -5.67
N GLY A 346 -25.30 8.58 -5.60
CA GLY A 346 -26.64 8.81 -6.15
C GLY A 346 -27.50 9.68 -5.24
N ASP A 347 -28.83 9.48 -5.34
CA ASP A 347 -29.83 10.15 -4.51
C ASP A 347 -30.46 9.19 -3.47
N ASN A 348 -31.63 9.56 -2.89
CA ASN A 348 -32.24 8.74 -1.84
C ASN A 348 -32.79 7.40 -2.34
N ASP A 349 -33.21 7.36 -3.61
CA ASP A 349 -33.89 6.19 -4.19
C ASP A 349 -33.07 5.49 -5.26
N ARG A 350 -31.97 6.08 -5.72
CA ARG A 350 -31.15 5.58 -6.81
C ARG A 350 -29.68 5.57 -6.45
N PHE A 351 -29.00 4.43 -6.72
CA PHE A 351 -27.56 4.32 -6.56
C PHE A 351 -26.88 3.68 -7.77
N PHE A 352 -25.55 3.80 -7.82
CA PHE A 352 -24.68 3.25 -8.86
C PHE A 352 -23.74 2.19 -8.30
N LEU A 353 -23.41 1.23 -9.15
CA LEU A 353 -22.42 0.19 -8.88
C LEU A 353 -21.75 -0.23 -10.19
N THR A 354 -20.55 -0.80 -10.07
CA THR A 354 -19.82 -1.37 -11.21
C THR A 354 -19.92 -2.89 -11.17
N ARG A 355 -20.17 -3.51 -12.32
CA ARG A 355 -20.17 -4.95 -12.52
C ARG A 355 -19.12 -5.33 -13.55
N SER A 356 -18.25 -6.32 -13.22
CA SER A 356 -17.19 -6.78 -14.10
C SER A 356 -17.31 -8.28 -14.36
N SER A 357 -17.05 -8.72 -15.59
CA SER A 357 -16.90 -10.14 -15.90
C SER A 357 -15.63 -10.72 -15.30
N ARG A 358 -15.53 -12.03 -15.12
CA ARG A 358 -14.38 -12.71 -14.53
C ARG A 358 -13.08 -12.47 -15.31
N ASP A 359 -13.14 -12.35 -16.62
CA ASP A 359 -12.00 -12.05 -17.50
C ASP A 359 -11.65 -10.54 -17.56
N LEU A 360 -12.48 -9.68 -16.96
CA LEU A 360 -12.37 -8.21 -17.00
C LEU A 360 -12.46 -7.60 -18.41
N TYR A 361 -12.99 -8.32 -19.39
CA TYR A 361 -13.20 -7.81 -20.75
C TYR A 361 -14.49 -6.99 -20.88
N ARG A 362 -15.41 -7.18 -19.93
CA ARG A 362 -16.72 -6.53 -19.89
C ARG A 362 -16.92 -5.85 -18.55
N ILE A 363 -17.06 -4.54 -18.57
CA ILE A 363 -17.34 -3.73 -17.39
C ILE A 363 -18.62 -2.94 -17.67
N ASP A 364 -19.61 -3.06 -16.77
CA ASP A 364 -20.83 -2.30 -16.82
C ASP A 364 -20.89 -1.35 -15.62
N VAL A 365 -21.12 -0.06 -15.86
CA VAL A 365 -21.67 0.82 -14.84
C VAL A 365 -23.18 0.60 -14.81
N CYS A 366 -23.68 0.21 -13.66
CA CYS A 366 -25.10 -0.11 -13.45
C CYS A 366 -25.73 0.90 -12.48
N THR A 367 -27.04 1.03 -12.60
CA THR A 367 -27.87 1.75 -11.63
C THR A 367 -28.96 0.84 -11.08
N TYR A 368 -29.38 1.14 -9.85
CA TYR A 368 -30.55 0.52 -9.21
C TYR A 368 -31.46 1.62 -8.66
N THR A 369 -32.74 1.51 -8.89
CA THR A 369 -33.75 2.39 -8.28
C THR A 369 -34.59 1.57 -7.31
N VAL A 370 -34.80 2.09 -6.09
CA VAL A 370 -35.58 1.43 -5.05
C VAL A 370 -36.96 1.02 -5.59
N GLY A 371 -37.32 -0.23 -5.38
CA GLY A 371 -38.55 -0.84 -5.91
C GLY A 371 -38.37 -1.67 -7.16
N GLN A 372 -37.28 -1.52 -7.90
CA GLN A 372 -36.95 -2.42 -9.02
C GLN A 372 -36.48 -3.80 -8.52
N ASP A 373 -36.50 -4.80 -9.42
CA ASP A 373 -36.06 -6.15 -9.08
C ASP A 373 -34.58 -6.40 -9.40
N THR A 374 -34.03 -5.67 -10.38
CA THR A 374 -32.68 -5.88 -10.88
C THR A 374 -31.95 -4.56 -11.13
N ILE A 375 -30.62 -4.62 -11.16
CA ILE A 375 -29.77 -3.53 -11.63
C ILE A 375 -29.89 -3.36 -13.14
N VAL A 376 -29.69 -2.13 -13.62
CA VAL A 376 -29.76 -1.79 -15.06
C VAL A 376 -28.40 -1.26 -15.51
N PRO A 377 -27.75 -1.88 -16.51
CA PRO A 377 -26.49 -1.37 -17.06
C PRO A 377 -26.75 -0.13 -17.93
N ILE A 378 -26.06 0.96 -17.62
CA ILE A 378 -26.17 2.26 -18.30
C ILE A 378 -24.93 2.62 -19.13
N ILE A 379 -23.73 2.20 -18.71
CA ILE A 379 -22.50 2.37 -19.50
C ILE A 379 -21.87 0.97 -19.65
N LYS A 380 -21.47 0.62 -20.86
CA LYS A 380 -20.90 -0.71 -21.17
C LYS A 380 -19.52 -0.57 -21.80
N GLU A 381 -18.50 -0.96 -21.06
CA GLU A 381 -17.12 -1.03 -21.53
C GLU A 381 -16.79 -2.43 -22.04
N ARG A 382 -16.17 -2.53 -23.21
CA ARG A 382 -15.83 -3.80 -23.88
C ARG A 382 -14.45 -3.73 -24.51
N MET A 383 -13.59 -4.67 -24.14
CA MET A 383 -12.25 -4.83 -24.73
C MET A 383 -11.97 -6.31 -24.97
N ASN A 384 -10.92 -6.60 -25.72
CA ASN A 384 -10.40 -7.95 -25.97
C ASN A 384 -9.23 -8.33 -25.04
N THR A 385 -9.05 -7.57 -23.96
CA THR A 385 -8.07 -7.77 -22.91
C THR A 385 -8.64 -7.23 -21.61
N TYR A 386 -8.01 -7.53 -20.45
CA TYR A 386 -8.49 -6.99 -19.18
C TYR A 386 -8.45 -5.44 -19.16
N GLN A 387 -9.37 -4.88 -18.40
CA GLN A 387 -9.53 -3.45 -18.19
C GLN A 387 -9.36 -3.10 -16.73
N GLU A 388 -8.75 -1.96 -16.46
CA GLU A 388 -8.77 -1.36 -15.14
C GLU A 388 -10.01 -0.50 -14.93
N THR A 389 -10.33 -0.24 -13.67
CA THR A 389 -11.42 0.65 -13.27
C THR A 389 -10.92 1.69 -12.27
N ARG A 390 -11.59 2.83 -12.23
CA ARG A 390 -11.46 3.84 -11.18
C ARG A 390 -12.84 4.17 -10.63
N PRO A 391 -12.97 4.68 -9.39
CA PRO A 391 -14.25 5.05 -8.82
C PRO A 391 -15.04 5.99 -9.71
N LEU A 392 -16.33 5.73 -9.86
CA LEU A 392 -17.26 6.59 -10.59
C LEU A 392 -17.48 7.88 -9.80
N MET A 393 -17.51 9.01 -10.50
CA MET A 393 -17.87 10.30 -9.91
C MET A 393 -19.24 10.71 -10.39
N ALA A 394 -20.13 11.08 -9.46
CA ALA A 394 -21.48 11.59 -9.78
C ALA A 394 -21.60 13.07 -9.43
N LEU A 395 -22.25 13.81 -10.31
CA LEU A 395 -22.56 15.23 -10.17
C LEU A 395 -24.07 15.42 -10.05
N GLY A 396 -24.50 16.43 -9.27
CA GLY A 396 -25.93 16.73 -9.11
C GLY A 396 -26.74 15.53 -8.62
N ASN A 397 -26.20 14.74 -7.68
CA ASN A 397 -26.80 13.50 -7.15
C ASN A 397 -27.10 12.45 -8.23
N GLY A 398 -26.19 12.28 -9.18
CA GLY A 398 -26.30 11.25 -10.23
C GLY A 398 -26.99 11.73 -11.53
N LYS A 399 -27.18 13.03 -11.71
CA LYS A 399 -27.68 13.58 -12.98
C LYS A 399 -26.63 13.53 -14.08
N GLU A 400 -25.34 13.60 -13.71
CA GLU A 400 -24.21 13.43 -14.61
C GLU A 400 -23.16 12.53 -13.93
N LEU A 401 -22.41 11.82 -14.75
CA LEU A 401 -21.39 10.86 -14.32
C LEU A 401 -20.08 11.14 -15.05
N ILE A 402 -18.96 11.12 -14.31
CA ILE A 402 -17.63 11.12 -14.91
C ILE A 402 -17.07 9.70 -14.79
N GLN A 403 -16.84 9.08 -15.92
CA GLN A 403 -16.26 7.75 -16.07
C GLN A 403 -14.81 7.85 -16.52
N TRP A 404 -13.93 7.12 -15.84
CA TRP A 404 -12.58 6.86 -16.31
C TRP A 404 -12.59 5.61 -17.19
N SER A 405 -11.91 5.64 -18.33
CA SER A 405 -11.90 4.52 -19.28
C SER A 405 -10.62 4.46 -20.11
N GLU A 406 -10.20 3.24 -20.44
CA GLU A 406 -9.05 2.92 -21.29
C GLU A 406 -9.45 2.49 -22.73
N HIS A 407 -10.72 2.59 -23.10
CA HIS A 407 -11.27 1.94 -24.30
C HIS A 407 -10.62 2.36 -25.64
N ASP A 408 -9.92 3.48 -25.69
CA ASP A 408 -9.19 3.93 -26.90
C ASP A 408 -7.65 3.78 -26.79
N GLY A 409 -7.18 2.93 -25.89
CA GLY A 409 -5.76 2.58 -25.71
C GLY A 409 -4.99 3.47 -24.75
N TRP A 410 -5.62 4.53 -24.23
CA TRP A 410 -5.11 5.41 -23.17
C TRP A 410 -6.23 5.72 -22.18
N ALA A 411 -5.86 5.95 -20.93
CA ALA A 411 -6.84 6.29 -19.90
C ALA A 411 -7.29 7.75 -19.98
N HIS A 412 -8.59 7.97 -20.06
CA HIS A 412 -9.20 9.28 -20.19
C HIS A 412 -10.51 9.41 -19.40
N LEU A 413 -10.99 10.66 -19.26
CA LEU A 413 -12.25 10.99 -18.59
C LEU A 413 -13.34 11.29 -19.63
N TYR A 414 -14.53 10.77 -19.35
CA TYR A 414 -15.72 10.91 -20.16
C TYR A 414 -16.90 11.38 -19.28
N LEU A 415 -17.68 12.36 -19.77
CA LEU A 415 -18.89 12.84 -19.11
C LEU A 415 -20.12 12.23 -19.76
N TYR A 416 -20.93 11.58 -18.94
CA TYR A 416 -22.23 11.00 -19.31
C TYR A 416 -23.36 11.74 -18.60
N ASP A 417 -24.59 11.64 -19.12
CA ASP A 417 -25.77 11.93 -18.33
C ASP A 417 -26.05 10.77 -17.33
N GLY A 418 -27.00 10.98 -16.43
CA GLY A 418 -27.36 9.97 -15.42
C GLY A 418 -28.00 8.70 -16.01
N ASN A 419 -28.31 8.65 -17.29
CA ASN A 419 -28.84 7.48 -17.99
C ASN A 419 -27.75 6.75 -18.82
N GLY A 420 -26.51 7.24 -18.78
CA GLY A 420 -25.38 6.65 -19.48
C GLY A 420 -25.21 7.10 -20.93
N ASN A 421 -25.87 8.18 -21.35
CA ASN A 421 -25.62 8.78 -22.67
C ASN A 421 -24.37 9.66 -22.61
N LEU A 422 -23.41 9.41 -23.48
CA LEU A 422 -22.17 10.20 -23.56
C LEU A 422 -22.50 11.66 -23.96
N LYS A 423 -22.04 12.60 -23.11
CA LYS A 423 -22.16 14.03 -23.37
C LYS A 423 -20.89 14.60 -23.98
N ASN A 424 -19.74 14.39 -23.32
CA ASN A 424 -18.46 14.94 -23.72
C ASN A 424 -17.32 13.96 -23.39
N ARG A 425 -16.29 13.96 -24.26
CA ARG A 425 -14.98 13.45 -23.94
C ARG A 425 -14.17 14.58 -23.29
N LEU A 426 -13.79 14.43 -22.02
CA LEU A 426 -13.11 15.50 -21.27
C LEU A 426 -11.61 15.58 -21.61
N THR A 427 -10.95 14.43 -21.79
CA THR A 427 -9.52 14.35 -22.09
C THR A 427 -9.26 13.44 -23.29
N LYS A 428 -8.14 13.63 -23.99
CA LYS A 428 -7.76 12.84 -25.18
C LYS A 428 -6.26 12.93 -25.46
N GLY A 429 -5.72 11.97 -26.21
CA GLY A 429 -4.33 11.98 -26.66
C GLY A 429 -3.52 10.79 -26.17
N ALA A 430 -2.24 10.75 -26.52
CA ALA A 430 -1.32 9.68 -26.14
C ALA A 430 -0.68 9.95 -24.77
N TRP A 431 -1.48 9.94 -23.72
CA TRP A 431 -1.09 10.15 -22.32
C TRP A 431 -2.14 9.59 -21.37
N HIS A 432 -1.79 9.38 -20.11
CA HIS A 432 -2.60 8.70 -19.11
C HIS A 432 -3.20 9.67 -18.11
N VAL A 433 -4.50 9.57 -17.84
CA VAL A 433 -5.19 10.18 -16.70
C VAL A 433 -5.21 9.15 -15.57
N GLU A 434 -4.69 9.51 -14.39
CA GLU A 434 -4.63 8.57 -13.27
C GLU A 434 -5.92 8.60 -12.44
N GLN A 435 -6.26 9.75 -11.88
CA GLN A 435 -7.44 9.87 -10.99
C GLN A 435 -8.00 11.28 -10.95
N VAL A 436 -9.31 11.38 -10.65
CA VAL A 436 -9.97 12.65 -10.34
C VAL A 436 -9.73 12.98 -8.87
N LEU A 437 -9.19 14.18 -8.59
CA LEU A 437 -8.98 14.67 -7.23
C LEU A 437 -10.16 15.50 -6.74
N LYS A 438 -10.74 16.33 -7.58
CA LYS A 438 -11.81 17.26 -7.23
C LYS A 438 -12.69 17.61 -8.43
N VAL A 439 -13.97 17.80 -8.18
CA VAL A 439 -14.87 18.41 -9.16
C VAL A 439 -15.49 19.66 -8.53
N ASP A 440 -15.29 20.81 -9.18
CA ASP A 440 -16.04 22.02 -8.88
C ASP A 440 -17.32 22.03 -9.74
N GLU A 441 -18.42 21.60 -9.15
CA GLU A 441 -19.70 21.52 -9.85
C GLU A 441 -20.23 22.90 -10.26
N LYS A 442 -19.95 23.95 -9.48
CA LYS A 442 -20.42 25.32 -9.75
C LYS A 442 -19.67 25.92 -10.92
N ALA A 443 -18.34 25.82 -10.93
CA ALA A 443 -17.50 26.28 -12.01
C ALA A 443 -17.51 25.33 -13.22
N ARG A 444 -18.05 24.13 -13.08
CA ARG A 444 -18.04 23.07 -14.11
C ARG A 444 -16.63 22.66 -14.53
N VAL A 445 -15.73 22.46 -13.55
CA VAL A 445 -14.31 22.12 -13.75
C VAL A 445 -13.94 20.85 -13.01
N VAL A 446 -13.16 19.97 -13.64
CA VAL A 446 -12.57 18.77 -13.02
C VAL A 446 -11.06 19.00 -12.83
N TYR A 447 -10.56 18.69 -11.63
CA TYR A 447 -9.15 18.62 -11.28
C TYR A 447 -8.74 17.14 -11.18
N PHE A 448 -7.68 16.76 -11.88
CA PHE A 448 -7.28 15.36 -11.96
C PHE A 448 -5.77 15.23 -12.15
N THR A 449 -5.23 14.08 -11.79
CA THR A 449 -3.82 13.75 -12.05
C THR A 449 -3.67 13.00 -13.36
N GLY A 450 -2.52 13.16 -13.96
CA GLY A 450 -2.15 12.44 -15.18
C GLY A 450 -0.66 12.54 -15.46
N ASN A 451 -0.17 11.70 -16.34
CA ASN A 451 1.24 11.58 -16.64
C ASN A 451 1.49 11.26 -18.14
N GLY A 452 2.74 11.43 -18.57
CA GLY A 452 3.16 11.11 -19.94
C GLY A 452 2.68 12.09 -21.02
N LYS A 453 2.12 13.26 -20.64
CA LYS A 453 1.67 14.28 -21.61
C LYS A 453 2.83 15.08 -22.18
N ASN A 454 3.88 15.33 -21.41
CA ASN A 454 5.06 16.07 -21.80
C ASN A 454 6.13 15.11 -22.32
N ALA A 455 6.49 15.22 -23.58
CA ALA A 455 7.38 14.26 -24.25
C ALA A 455 8.84 14.29 -23.73
N ASP A 456 9.27 15.43 -23.16
CA ASP A 456 10.63 15.65 -22.68
C ASP A 456 10.82 15.24 -21.20
N GLU A 457 9.74 14.85 -20.52
CA GLU A 457 9.75 14.44 -19.12
C GLU A 457 9.72 12.91 -18.97
N ASN A 458 10.03 12.43 -17.76
CA ASN A 458 9.80 11.04 -17.43
C ASN A 458 8.28 10.75 -17.49
N PRO A 459 7.82 9.79 -18.33
CA PRO A 459 6.39 9.55 -18.54
C PRO A 459 5.64 9.06 -17.31
N TYR A 460 6.32 8.76 -16.22
CA TYR A 460 5.72 8.35 -14.94
C TYR A 460 5.56 9.51 -13.95
N TYR A 461 6.03 10.71 -14.28
CA TYR A 461 5.83 11.86 -13.41
C TYR A 461 4.40 12.37 -13.51
N GLU A 462 3.70 12.34 -12.37
CA GLU A 462 2.35 12.83 -12.29
C GLU A 462 2.29 14.35 -12.17
N HIS A 463 1.31 14.94 -12.85
CA HIS A 463 0.98 16.35 -12.80
C HIS A 463 -0.49 16.56 -12.49
N LEU A 464 -0.83 17.70 -11.90
CA LEU A 464 -2.19 18.16 -11.76
C LEU A 464 -2.64 18.87 -13.03
N TYR A 465 -3.81 18.48 -13.52
CA TYR A 465 -4.50 19.11 -14.63
C TYR A 465 -5.88 19.57 -14.20
N ARG A 466 -6.45 20.51 -14.95
CA ARG A 466 -7.88 20.81 -14.91
C ARG A 466 -8.45 20.86 -16.31
N VAL A 467 -9.76 20.58 -16.43
CA VAL A 467 -10.51 20.65 -17.68
C VAL A 467 -11.96 21.03 -17.37
N ASN A 468 -12.59 21.79 -18.26
CA ASN A 468 -14.03 22.08 -18.16
C ASN A 468 -14.86 20.84 -18.49
N LEU A 469 -16.08 20.72 -17.91
CA LEU A 469 -16.98 19.59 -18.18
C LEU A 469 -17.53 19.55 -19.63
N ASP A 470 -17.27 20.57 -20.45
CA ASP A 470 -17.50 20.55 -21.88
C ASP A 470 -16.29 20.05 -22.71
N GLY A 471 -15.20 19.65 -22.03
CA GLY A 471 -13.96 19.17 -22.64
C GLY A 471 -13.02 20.29 -23.12
N THR A 472 -13.35 21.56 -22.87
CA THR A 472 -12.49 22.70 -23.22
C THR A 472 -11.59 23.09 -22.05
N GLY A 473 -10.61 23.97 -22.30
CA GLY A 473 -9.81 24.60 -21.24
C GLY A 473 -8.85 23.66 -20.51
N LEU A 474 -8.45 22.55 -21.14
CA LEU A 474 -7.43 21.65 -20.55
C LEU A 474 -6.16 22.43 -20.25
N LYS A 475 -5.74 22.42 -18.97
CA LYS A 475 -4.57 23.15 -18.49
C LYS A 475 -3.81 22.31 -17.47
N GLN A 476 -2.48 22.25 -17.61
CA GLN A 476 -1.58 21.72 -16.57
C GLN A 476 -1.35 22.78 -15.49
N ILE A 477 -1.45 22.40 -14.23
CA ILE A 477 -1.35 23.28 -13.05
C ILE A 477 0.05 23.22 -12.45
N THR A 478 0.56 22.02 -12.16
CA THR A 478 1.93 21.81 -11.66
C THR A 478 2.95 21.92 -12.79
N LYS A 479 4.18 22.26 -12.47
CA LYS A 479 5.25 22.52 -13.45
C LYS A 479 6.57 21.91 -13.01
N GLY A 480 7.41 21.60 -14.00
CA GLY A 480 8.75 21.06 -13.80
C GLY A 480 8.80 19.55 -13.96
N ASP A 481 9.98 19.04 -14.27
CA ASP A 481 10.27 17.62 -14.44
C ASP A 481 10.39 16.91 -13.08
N TYR A 482 9.27 16.76 -12.39
CA TYR A 482 9.14 16.15 -11.06
C TYR A 482 7.89 15.29 -10.97
N PHE A 483 7.92 14.32 -10.07
CA PHE A 483 6.72 13.66 -9.60
C PHE A 483 6.04 14.55 -8.55
N HIS A 484 4.75 14.86 -8.78
CA HIS A 484 3.95 15.72 -7.91
C HIS A 484 2.92 14.91 -7.14
N GLN A 485 2.75 15.21 -5.86
CA GLN A 485 1.70 14.69 -4.97
C GLN A 485 0.88 15.87 -4.47
N MET A 486 -0.33 16.01 -4.96
CA MET A 486 -1.12 17.22 -4.81
C MET A 486 -2.37 16.99 -3.97
N GLU A 487 -2.72 17.99 -3.17
CA GLU A 487 -4.01 18.08 -2.51
C GLU A 487 -4.68 19.41 -2.86
N VAL A 488 -5.89 19.31 -3.39
CA VAL A 488 -6.72 20.46 -3.77
C VAL A 488 -7.67 20.78 -2.63
N ASP A 489 -7.76 22.05 -2.23
CA ASP A 489 -8.68 22.50 -1.18
C ASP A 489 -10.17 22.30 -1.57
N ASP A 490 -11.05 22.35 -0.58
CA ASP A 490 -12.46 22.06 -0.79
C ASP A 490 -13.15 22.99 -1.79
N ASP A 491 -12.71 24.22 -1.89
CA ASP A 491 -13.26 25.24 -2.81
C ASP A 491 -12.52 25.29 -4.15
N ALA A 492 -11.56 24.38 -4.38
CA ALA A 492 -10.72 24.30 -5.58
C ALA A 492 -10.01 25.62 -5.92
N ARG A 493 -9.56 26.38 -4.91
CA ARG A 493 -8.84 27.64 -5.07
C ARG A 493 -7.34 27.53 -4.91
N PHE A 494 -6.91 26.58 -4.06
CA PHE A 494 -5.51 26.38 -3.72
C PHE A 494 -5.13 24.91 -3.84
N VAL A 495 -3.84 24.68 -4.05
CA VAL A 495 -3.25 23.35 -4.17
C VAL A 495 -1.98 23.30 -3.33
N VAL A 496 -1.90 22.37 -2.39
CA VAL A 496 -0.63 22.00 -1.76
C VAL A 496 0.03 20.98 -2.69
N ASP A 497 1.20 21.33 -3.19
CA ASP A 497 1.97 20.52 -4.14
C ASP A 497 3.29 20.08 -3.49
N ASN A 498 3.39 18.79 -3.19
CA ASN A 498 4.61 18.13 -2.75
C ASN A 498 5.28 17.52 -3.98
N TYR A 499 6.50 17.91 -4.29
CA TYR A 499 7.17 17.41 -5.49
C TYR A 499 8.63 17.01 -5.23
N SER A 500 9.05 15.97 -5.90
CA SER A 500 10.44 15.50 -5.91
C SER A 500 10.69 14.56 -7.08
N ARG A 501 11.96 14.26 -7.30
CA ARG A 501 12.42 13.03 -7.96
C ARG A 501 13.12 12.17 -6.94
N ILE A 502 13.36 10.90 -7.26
CA ILE A 502 14.12 10.01 -6.40
C ILE A 502 15.53 10.55 -6.07
N ASN A 503 16.05 11.44 -6.89
CA ASN A 503 17.37 12.05 -6.78
C ASN A 503 17.36 13.54 -6.46
N THR A 504 16.31 14.04 -5.82
CA THR A 504 16.23 15.43 -5.34
C THR A 504 15.69 15.50 -3.93
N VAL A 505 16.04 16.56 -3.20
CA VAL A 505 15.39 16.88 -1.92
C VAL A 505 13.92 17.19 -2.18
N PRO A 506 12.98 16.57 -1.46
CA PRO A 506 11.56 16.90 -1.58
C PRO A 506 11.24 18.32 -1.16
N MET A 507 10.33 18.93 -1.93
CA MET A 507 9.86 20.30 -1.76
C MET A 507 8.34 20.33 -1.63
N ALA A 508 7.81 21.30 -0.92
CA ALA A 508 6.38 21.58 -0.85
C ALA A 508 6.09 23.07 -1.08
N VAL A 509 5.13 23.35 -1.95
CA VAL A 509 4.68 24.70 -2.29
C VAL A 509 3.16 24.81 -2.22
N LEU A 510 2.69 26.04 -2.05
CA LEU A 510 1.28 26.36 -2.22
C LEU A 510 1.09 27.05 -3.57
N LEU A 511 0.18 26.53 -4.38
CA LEU A 511 -0.23 27.08 -5.68
C LEU A 511 -1.66 27.60 -5.61
N ASP A 512 -2.00 28.56 -6.48
CA ASP A 512 -3.40 28.85 -6.80
C ASP A 512 -3.94 27.83 -7.84
N ASN A 513 -5.22 27.82 -8.09
CA ASN A 513 -5.86 26.91 -9.04
C ASN A 513 -5.49 27.19 -10.54
N ASN A 514 -4.66 28.19 -10.79
CA ASN A 514 -4.08 28.51 -12.08
C ASN A 514 -2.63 28.05 -12.20
N GLY A 515 -2.04 27.51 -11.11
CA GLY A 515 -0.67 27.05 -11.03
C GLY A 515 0.36 28.17 -10.79
N ASN A 516 -0.08 29.33 -10.29
CA ASN A 516 0.84 30.36 -9.83
C ASN A 516 1.27 30.05 -8.38
N LYS A 517 2.57 30.10 -8.12
CA LYS A 517 3.10 29.92 -6.77
C LYS A 517 2.64 31.05 -5.83
N VAL A 518 1.96 30.69 -4.76
CA VAL A 518 1.52 31.57 -3.69
C VAL A 518 2.67 31.76 -2.68
N MET A 519 3.26 30.63 -2.25
CA MET A 519 4.41 30.61 -1.32
C MET A 519 5.13 29.27 -1.30
N ASP A 520 6.35 29.24 -0.78
CA ASP A 520 7.06 28.02 -0.39
C ASP A 520 6.58 27.56 0.99
N LEU A 521 6.30 26.26 1.13
CA LEU A 521 5.86 25.66 2.38
C LEU A 521 7.03 25.03 3.12
N GLN A 522 7.68 24.01 2.52
CA GLN A 522 8.79 23.28 3.15
C GLN A 522 9.79 22.78 2.12
N GLU A 523 11.03 22.66 2.57
CA GLU A 523 12.08 21.83 1.99
C GLU A 523 12.44 20.75 3.01
N SER A 524 12.62 19.52 2.57
CA SER A 524 12.91 18.41 3.47
C SER A 524 14.31 18.54 4.06
N ASP A 525 14.44 18.21 5.34
CA ASP A 525 15.72 18.27 6.04
C ASP A 525 16.52 16.98 5.83
N PHE A 526 17.50 17.03 4.94
CA PHE A 526 18.44 15.95 4.63
C PHE A 526 19.81 16.13 5.35
N SER A 527 19.93 17.10 6.26
CA SER A 527 21.19 17.42 6.93
C SER A 527 21.84 16.20 7.58
N GLN A 528 21.06 15.38 8.30
CA GLN A 528 21.53 14.18 8.95
C GLN A 528 21.89 13.05 7.97
N LEU A 529 21.13 12.90 6.87
CA LEU A 529 21.47 11.95 5.81
C LEU A 529 22.81 12.32 5.15
N PHE A 530 22.98 13.58 4.75
CA PHE A 530 24.21 14.05 4.13
C PHE A 530 25.41 13.97 5.06
N ALA A 531 25.23 14.27 6.36
CA ALA A 531 26.27 14.12 7.38
C ALA A 531 26.74 12.67 7.53
N ASN A 532 25.87 11.69 7.22
CA ASN A 532 26.19 10.26 7.22
C ASN A 532 26.65 9.74 5.84
N GLY A 533 26.89 10.65 4.89
CA GLY A 533 27.48 10.35 3.59
C GLY A 533 26.50 9.94 2.52
N TYR A 534 25.16 10.10 2.73
CA TYR A 534 24.14 9.83 1.72
C TYR A 534 24.43 10.56 0.41
N LYS A 535 24.27 9.85 -0.68
CA LYS A 535 24.29 10.39 -2.05
C LYS A 535 23.06 9.91 -2.79
N PHE A 536 22.48 10.78 -3.60
CA PHE A 536 21.34 10.45 -4.43
C PHE A 536 21.69 9.37 -5.47
N PRO A 537 20.71 8.51 -5.81
CA PRO A 537 20.85 7.57 -6.93
C PRO A 537 20.83 8.32 -8.27
N GLU A 538 21.21 7.60 -9.33
CA GLU A 538 21.23 8.14 -10.69
C GLU A 538 20.05 7.63 -11.51
N LEU A 539 19.34 8.53 -12.18
CA LEU A 539 18.32 8.17 -13.14
C LEU A 539 18.97 7.74 -14.45
N PHE A 540 18.41 6.70 -15.08
CA PHE A 540 18.86 6.29 -16.40
C PHE A 540 17.69 5.92 -17.33
N LYS A 541 17.98 5.93 -18.62
CA LYS A 541 17.07 5.48 -19.68
C LYS A 541 17.81 4.51 -20.59
N VAL A 542 17.16 3.40 -20.94
CA VAL A 542 17.65 2.35 -21.84
C VAL A 542 16.55 1.96 -22.81
N LYS A 543 16.89 1.22 -23.85
CA LYS A 543 15.91 0.60 -24.74
C LYS A 543 15.50 -0.77 -24.22
N ALA A 544 14.24 -1.12 -24.40
CA ALA A 544 13.75 -2.48 -24.25
C ALA A 544 14.43 -3.42 -25.29
N ALA A 545 14.25 -4.70 -25.15
CA ALA A 545 14.80 -5.69 -26.07
C ALA A 545 14.30 -5.54 -27.52
N ASP A 546 13.19 -4.82 -27.74
CA ASP A 546 12.72 -4.47 -29.09
C ASP A 546 13.57 -3.37 -29.78
N GLY A 547 14.51 -2.77 -29.06
CA GLY A 547 15.37 -1.69 -29.54
C GLY A 547 14.68 -0.33 -29.76
N VAL A 548 13.38 -0.23 -29.48
CA VAL A 548 12.53 0.95 -29.74
C VAL A 548 11.96 1.56 -28.48
N THR A 549 11.34 0.75 -27.62
CA THR A 549 10.64 1.21 -26.41
C THR A 549 11.62 1.73 -25.35
N ASP A 550 11.39 2.95 -24.87
CA ASP A 550 12.18 3.51 -23.77
C ASP A 550 11.73 2.92 -22.42
N LEU A 551 12.71 2.44 -21.66
CA LEU A 551 12.58 2.00 -20.27
C LEU A 551 13.34 2.96 -19.38
N TYR A 552 12.76 3.24 -18.21
CA TYR A 552 13.29 4.18 -17.23
C TYR A 552 13.68 3.41 -15.97
N GLY A 553 14.81 3.79 -15.37
CA GLY A 553 15.34 3.10 -14.23
C GLY A 553 16.12 4.00 -13.28
N VAL A 554 16.50 3.43 -12.14
CA VAL A 554 17.29 4.06 -11.08
C VAL A 554 18.47 3.18 -10.76
N MET A 555 19.67 3.79 -10.72
CA MET A 555 20.93 3.14 -10.35
C MET A 555 21.38 3.64 -8.98
N TYR A 556 21.48 2.75 -8.02
CA TYR A 556 21.95 3.00 -6.66
C TYR A 556 23.40 2.55 -6.56
N LYS A 557 24.27 3.43 -6.10
CA LYS A 557 25.71 3.19 -5.91
C LYS A 557 26.08 3.21 -4.44
N PRO A 558 27.16 2.54 -4.03
CA PRO A 558 27.74 2.77 -2.71
C PRO A 558 28.02 4.26 -2.48
N PHE A 559 27.80 4.78 -1.28
CA PHE A 559 28.04 6.22 -1.01
C PHE A 559 29.54 6.57 -1.07
N ASN A 560 30.41 5.58 -0.86
CA ASN A 560 31.86 5.66 -1.07
C ASN A 560 32.28 5.16 -2.47
N PHE A 561 31.37 5.23 -3.46
CA PHE A 561 31.62 4.77 -4.83
C PHE A 561 32.92 5.35 -5.40
N ASP A 562 33.72 4.46 -6.00
CA ASP A 562 34.99 4.75 -6.66
C ASP A 562 34.90 4.27 -8.12
N SER A 563 34.94 5.18 -9.06
CA SER A 563 34.81 4.87 -10.50
C SER A 563 35.98 4.10 -11.08
N THR A 564 37.07 3.94 -10.35
CA THR A 564 38.24 3.14 -10.75
C THR A 564 38.11 1.65 -10.39
N LYS A 565 37.12 1.31 -9.55
CA LYS A 565 36.79 -0.05 -9.14
C LYS A 565 35.68 -0.63 -10.04
N VAL A 566 35.61 -1.96 -10.05
CA VAL A 566 34.56 -2.70 -10.76
C VAL A 566 33.68 -3.40 -9.74
N TYR A 567 32.37 -3.24 -9.90
CA TYR A 567 31.36 -3.70 -8.95
C TYR A 567 30.44 -4.75 -9.59
N PRO A 568 30.01 -5.78 -8.84
CA PRO A 568 28.88 -6.60 -9.24
C PRO A 568 27.63 -5.75 -9.38
N ILE A 569 26.75 -6.14 -10.31
CA ILE A 569 25.42 -5.51 -10.49
C ILE A 569 24.33 -6.43 -9.98
N VAL A 570 23.39 -5.86 -9.21
CA VAL A 570 22.21 -6.57 -8.68
C VAL A 570 20.94 -5.86 -9.17
N ASP A 571 20.06 -6.60 -9.79
CA ASP A 571 18.76 -6.12 -10.28
C ASP A 571 17.67 -6.42 -9.27
N TYR A 572 16.98 -5.39 -8.79
CA TYR A 572 15.80 -5.50 -7.94
C TYR A 572 14.55 -5.46 -8.80
N VAL A 573 13.78 -6.55 -8.79
CA VAL A 573 12.70 -6.77 -9.75
C VAL A 573 11.34 -7.03 -9.12
N TYR A 574 10.32 -6.63 -9.84
CA TYR A 574 8.95 -7.06 -9.66
C TYR A 574 8.26 -7.12 -11.04
N PRO A 575 7.80 -8.28 -11.50
CA PRO A 575 6.98 -8.38 -12.69
C PRO A 575 5.54 -8.08 -12.31
N GLY A 576 4.79 -7.62 -13.23
CA GLY A 576 3.38 -7.45 -13.01
C GLY A 576 2.91 -6.15 -13.61
N PRO A 577 1.74 -6.16 -14.22
CA PRO A 577 1.22 -5.00 -14.89
C PRO A 577 0.74 -3.91 -13.92
N GLN A 578 0.66 -4.17 -12.61
CA GLN A 578 0.24 -3.19 -11.64
C GLN A 578 1.37 -2.28 -11.13
N VAL A 579 2.64 -2.67 -11.31
CA VAL A 579 3.78 -1.93 -10.76
C VAL A 579 5.09 -2.31 -11.46
N GLU A 580 6.00 -1.35 -11.57
CA GLU A 580 7.43 -1.57 -11.81
C GLU A 580 8.16 -1.36 -10.49
N ALA A 581 9.27 -2.06 -10.26
CA ALA A 581 10.06 -1.92 -9.02
C ALA A 581 10.84 -0.58 -8.96
N VAL A 582 10.38 0.45 -9.65
CA VAL A 582 11.01 1.75 -9.79
C VAL A 582 10.30 2.78 -8.92
N TYR A 583 11.08 3.53 -8.13
CA TYR A 583 10.55 4.64 -7.33
C TYR A 583 10.81 5.96 -8.07
N TYR A 584 9.78 6.77 -8.23
CA TYR A 584 9.85 8.04 -8.96
C TYR A 584 10.03 9.24 -8.04
N PRO A 585 9.21 9.46 -6.97
CA PRO A 585 9.50 10.46 -5.95
C PRO A 585 10.47 9.93 -4.90
N PHE A 586 11.19 10.81 -4.22
CA PHE A 586 11.88 10.43 -2.99
C PHE A 586 10.86 10.35 -1.84
N THR A 587 10.69 9.15 -1.28
CA THR A 587 9.83 8.94 -0.11
C THR A 587 10.61 8.39 1.08
N ARG A 588 11.58 7.53 0.81
CA ARG A 588 12.44 6.88 1.82
C ARG A 588 13.61 6.16 1.15
N MET A 589 14.62 5.83 1.93
CA MET A 589 15.61 4.82 1.53
C MET A 589 15.02 3.41 1.65
N SER A 590 15.29 2.57 0.67
CA SER A 590 14.84 1.17 0.65
C SER A 590 15.95 0.21 1.05
N PRO A 591 15.70 -0.78 1.95
CA PRO A 591 16.68 -1.81 2.25
C PRO A 591 17.02 -2.68 1.03
N ARG A 592 16.13 -2.77 0.04
CA ARG A 592 16.28 -3.62 -1.14
C ARG A 592 17.10 -2.98 -2.27
N THR A 593 17.26 -1.65 -2.24
CA THR A 593 17.99 -0.87 -3.25
C THR A 593 19.10 -0.03 -2.60
N ASP A 594 18.77 1.09 -1.98
CA ASP A 594 19.75 2.02 -1.40
C ASP A 594 20.68 1.35 -0.39
N ARG A 595 20.10 0.63 0.59
CA ARG A 595 20.89 -0.01 1.63
C ARG A 595 21.69 -1.21 1.11
N LEU A 596 21.13 -1.97 0.17
CA LEU A 596 21.87 -3.09 -0.46
C LEU A 596 23.08 -2.58 -1.24
N ALA A 597 22.95 -1.43 -1.91
CA ALA A 597 24.10 -0.83 -2.60
C ALA A 597 25.25 -0.51 -1.63
N GLN A 598 24.96 -0.17 -0.36
CA GLN A 598 26.01 0.12 0.63
C GLN A 598 26.82 -1.13 1.00
N ALA A 599 26.33 -2.34 0.70
CA ALA A 599 27.07 -3.58 0.86
C ALA A 599 28.06 -3.87 -0.32
N GLY A 600 28.31 -2.87 -1.17
CA GLY A 600 29.36 -2.93 -2.21
C GLY A 600 28.85 -3.38 -3.59
N PHE A 601 27.60 -3.12 -3.92
CA PHE A 601 26.98 -3.45 -5.21
C PHE A 601 26.51 -2.20 -5.96
N ILE A 602 26.53 -2.27 -7.29
CA ILE A 602 25.64 -1.43 -8.10
C ILE A 602 24.29 -2.11 -8.06
N VAL A 603 23.27 -1.44 -7.54
CA VAL A 603 21.89 -1.95 -7.52
C VAL A 603 21.06 -1.14 -8.49
N ILE A 604 20.27 -1.82 -9.32
CA ILE A 604 19.36 -1.15 -10.25
C ILE A 604 17.93 -1.59 -9.98
N SER A 605 17.00 -0.72 -10.34
CA SER A 605 15.63 -1.09 -10.66
C SER A 605 15.27 -0.44 -12.00
N VAL A 606 14.60 -1.16 -12.87
CA VAL A 606 14.25 -0.68 -14.22
C VAL A 606 12.85 -1.19 -14.58
N GLY A 607 12.10 -0.35 -15.29
CA GLY A 607 10.82 -0.74 -15.87
C GLY A 607 10.97 -1.74 -17.01
N GLN A 608 9.89 -2.44 -17.32
CA GLN A 608 9.80 -3.41 -18.40
C GLN A 608 8.50 -3.22 -19.19
N ARG A 609 8.46 -3.62 -20.44
CA ARG A 609 7.19 -3.71 -21.18
C ARG A 609 6.26 -4.66 -20.43
N GLY A 610 4.98 -4.33 -20.35
CA GLY A 610 4.01 -5.04 -19.51
C GLY A 610 4.06 -4.66 -18.02
N GLY A 611 4.74 -3.57 -17.70
CA GLY A 611 4.87 -3.05 -16.33
C GLY A 611 3.72 -2.11 -15.94
N HIS A 612 4.02 -0.87 -15.61
CA HIS A 612 3.11 0.06 -14.96
C HIS A 612 1.88 0.46 -15.81
N PRO A 613 0.67 0.58 -15.23
CA PRO A 613 -0.56 0.93 -15.94
C PRO A 613 -0.60 2.37 -16.48
N SER A 614 0.25 3.27 -15.95
CA SER A 614 0.30 4.69 -16.38
C SER A 614 0.95 4.94 -17.74
N ARG A 615 1.17 3.88 -18.53
CA ARG A 615 1.55 3.92 -19.94
C ARG A 615 0.36 3.55 -20.82
N SER A 616 0.57 3.40 -22.14
CA SER A 616 -0.49 2.94 -23.04
C SER A 616 -0.97 1.53 -22.70
N LYS A 617 -2.20 1.21 -23.07
CA LYS A 617 -2.75 -0.14 -22.88
C LYS A 617 -1.88 -1.23 -23.55
N TRP A 618 -1.26 -0.92 -24.67
CA TRP A 618 -0.34 -1.82 -25.38
C TRP A 618 0.93 -2.10 -24.59
N TYR A 619 1.50 -1.09 -23.97
CA TYR A 619 2.65 -1.25 -23.08
C TYR A 619 2.26 -2.05 -21.83
N HIS A 620 1.18 -1.67 -21.18
CA HIS A 620 0.70 -2.28 -19.94
C HIS A 620 0.36 -3.77 -20.12
N ASN A 621 -0.29 -4.13 -21.22
CA ASN A 621 -0.72 -5.51 -21.48
C ASN A 621 0.30 -6.34 -22.29
N TRP A 622 1.51 -5.87 -22.48
CA TRP A 622 2.54 -6.58 -23.26
C TRP A 622 2.77 -8.00 -22.75
N GLY A 623 2.79 -8.18 -21.43
CA GLY A 623 3.01 -9.46 -20.75
C GLY A 623 1.76 -10.33 -20.54
N TYR A 624 0.60 -9.89 -21.02
CA TYR A 624 -0.66 -10.60 -20.81
C TYR A 624 -0.61 -11.99 -21.47
N GLY A 625 -0.82 -13.04 -20.66
CA GLY A 625 -0.67 -14.44 -21.06
C GLY A 625 0.77 -14.99 -21.03
N ASN A 626 1.79 -14.18 -20.71
CA ASN A 626 3.19 -14.61 -20.68
C ASN A 626 3.99 -14.05 -19.49
N MET A 627 3.40 -14.02 -18.31
CA MET A 627 3.95 -13.33 -17.12
C MET A 627 5.32 -13.85 -16.66
N ARG A 628 5.67 -15.13 -16.92
CA ARG A 628 6.97 -15.69 -16.53
C ARG A 628 8.13 -15.11 -17.35
N ASP A 629 7.98 -15.00 -18.64
CA ASP A 629 9.10 -14.80 -19.56
C ASP A 629 9.20 -13.38 -20.12
N TYR A 630 8.08 -12.65 -20.24
CA TYR A 630 8.02 -11.36 -20.92
C TYR A 630 8.97 -10.29 -20.38
N PRO A 631 9.23 -10.17 -19.06
CA PRO A 631 10.06 -9.08 -18.56
C PRO A 631 11.56 -9.36 -18.64
N LEU A 632 11.94 -10.64 -18.71
CA LEU A 632 13.33 -11.08 -18.51
C LEU A 632 14.29 -10.57 -19.58
N GLU A 633 13.84 -10.52 -20.83
CA GLU A 633 14.63 -10.05 -21.95
C GLU A 633 14.92 -8.54 -21.81
N ASP A 634 13.95 -7.74 -21.43
CA ASP A 634 14.10 -6.30 -21.20
C ASP A 634 15.12 -6.02 -20.09
N HIS A 635 15.05 -6.73 -18.96
CA HIS A 635 16.00 -6.58 -17.85
C HIS A 635 17.42 -6.99 -18.23
N LYS A 636 17.57 -8.14 -18.92
CA LYS A 636 18.88 -8.58 -19.43
C LYS A 636 19.48 -7.52 -20.37
N TYR A 637 18.69 -7.03 -21.32
CA TYR A 637 19.14 -6.04 -22.29
C TYR A 637 19.46 -4.68 -21.65
N ALA A 638 18.73 -4.29 -20.62
CA ALA A 638 19.01 -3.10 -19.82
C ALA A 638 20.38 -3.20 -19.11
N ILE A 639 20.67 -4.33 -18.46
CA ILE A 639 21.96 -4.57 -17.78
C ILE A 639 23.11 -4.55 -18.78
N GLU A 640 22.96 -5.18 -19.96
CA GLU A 640 23.97 -5.17 -21.02
C GLU A 640 24.27 -3.75 -21.52
N GLN A 641 23.26 -2.92 -21.72
CA GLN A 641 23.41 -1.52 -22.10
C GLN A 641 24.14 -0.70 -21.04
N LEU A 642 23.80 -0.92 -19.75
CA LEU A 642 24.46 -0.23 -18.64
C LEU A 642 25.93 -0.65 -18.50
N ALA A 643 26.27 -1.92 -18.63
CA ALA A 643 27.63 -2.41 -18.59
C ALA A 643 28.46 -1.87 -19.77
N ASN A 644 27.84 -1.73 -20.95
CA ASN A 644 28.52 -1.11 -22.11
C ASN A 644 28.76 0.40 -21.92
N ARG A 645 27.93 1.10 -21.14
CA ARG A 645 28.09 2.53 -20.86
C ARG A 645 29.07 2.80 -19.71
N HIS A 646 29.17 1.88 -18.74
CA HIS A 646 29.87 2.08 -17.47
C HIS A 646 30.88 0.97 -17.18
N SER A 647 32.17 1.26 -17.35
CA SER A 647 33.27 0.32 -17.11
C SER A 647 33.38 -0.18 -15.66
N PHE A 648 32.72 0.47 -14.71
CA PHE A 648 32.66 0.03 -13.32
C PHE A 648 31.64 -1.08 -13.06
N ILE A 649 30.86 -1.54 -14.04
CA ILE A 649 29.91 -2.66 -13.92
C ILE A 649 30.56 -3.95 -14.41
N ASP A 650 30.63 -4.98 -13.57
CA ASP A 650 31.07 -6.32 -13.95
C ASP A 650 29.92 -7.15 -14.52
N ILE A 651 29.81 -7.22 -15.84
CA ILE A 651 28.77 -7.98 -16.55
C ILE A 651 28.87 -9.50 -16.27
N ASN A 652 29.98 -9.98 -15.74
CA ASN A 652 30.16 -11.38 -15.39
C ASN A 652 29.68 -11.69 -13.95
N LYS A 653 29.29 -10.68 -13.20
CA LYS A 653 28.85 -10.76 -11.80
C LYS A 653 27.45 -10.14 -11.64
N VAL A 654 26.47 -10.74 -12.29
CA VAL A 654 25.09 -10.27 -12.28
C VAL A 654 24.24 -11.04 -11.27
N GLY A 655 23.66 -10.31 -10.33
CA GLY A 655 22.67 -10.81 -9.36
C GLY A 655 21.27 -10.31 -9.66
N ILE A 656 20.26 -10.99 -9.12
CA ILE A 656 18.85 -10.60 -9.22
C ILE A 656 18.12 -10.98 -7.94
N HIS A 657 17.22 -10.12 -7.48
CA HIS A 657 16.35 -10.45 -6.36
C HIS A 657 15.00 -9.75 -6.43
N GLY A 658 14.02 -10.35 -5.77
CA GLY A 658 12.69 -9.77 -5.61
C GLY A 658 11.87 -10.57 -4.62
N HIS A 659 10.72 -10.00 -4.28
CA HIS A 659 9.76 -10.58 -3.33
C HIS A 659 8.42 -10.82 -4.02
N SER A 660 7.67 -11.89 -3.64
CA SER A 660 6.38 -12.20 -4.24
C SER A 660 6.51 -12.43 -5.76
N GLY A 661 5.82 -11.68 -6.60
CA GLY A 661 6.06 -11.68 -8.04
C GLY A 661 7.54 -11.50 -8.40
N GLY A 662 8.29 -10.68 -7.65
CA GLY A 662 9.74 -10.52 -7.82
C GLY A 662 10.54 -11.78 -7.50
N GLY A 663 10.10 -12.57 -6.53
CA GLY A 663 10.68 -13.91 -6.27
C GLY A 663 10.40 -14.87 -7.44
N PHE A 664 9.20 -14.85 -7.97
CA PHE A 664 8.84 -15.59 -9.19
C PHE A 664 9.77 -15.21 -10.35
N MET A 665 9.93 -13.92 -10.62
CA MET A 665 10.78 -13.40 -11.68
C MET A 665 12.26 -13.74 -11.46
N SER A 666 12.78 -13.62 -10.24
CA SER A 666 14.19 -13.90 -9.93
C SER A 666 14.55 -15.37 -10.20
N THR A 667 13.67 -16.31 -9.85
CA THR A 667 13.87 -17.74 -10.16
C THR A 667 13.74 -17.99 -11.66
N ALA A 668 12.76 -17.36 -12.33
CA ALA A 668 12.61 -17.47 -13.78
C ALA A 668 13.89 -16.97 -14.52
N ALA A 669 14.42 -15.82 -14.11
CA ALA A 669 15.59 -15.20 -14.73
C ALA A 669 16.83 -16.10 -14.68
N ILE A 670 17.18 -16.63 -13.50
CA ILE A 670 18.38 -17.48 -13.34
C ILE A 670 18.23 -18.85 -14.03
N CYS A 671 16.99 -19.32 -14.25
CA CYS A 671 16.72 -20.55 -14.99
C CYS A 671 16.60 -20.33 -16.50
N GLN A 672 16.07 -19.18 -16.94
CA GLN A 672 15.91 -18.87 -18.37
C GLN A 672 17.20 -18.35 -19.00
N TYR A 673 17.99 -17.57 -18.25
CA TYR A 673 19.30 -17.04 -18.68
C TYR A 673 20.42 -17.47 -17.71
N PRO A 674 20.69 -18.81 -17.59
CA PRO A 674 21.58 -19.35 -16.57
C PRO A 674 23.05 -18.98 -16.76
N ASP A 675 23.45 -18.56 -17.95
CA ASP A 675 24.80 -18.06 -18.25
C ASP A 675 24.96 -16.56 -18.01
N PHE A 676 23.87 -15.84 -17.81
CA PHE A 676 23.85 -14.40 -17.56
C PHE A 676 23.69 -14.09 -16.06
N PHE A 677 22.59 -14.51 -15.43
CA PHE A 677 22.37 -14.32 -13.99
C PHE A 677 23.15 -15.37 -13.20
N LYS A 678 24.09 -14.92 -12.34
CA LYS A 678 24.97 -15.79 -11.56
C LYS A 678 24.39 -16.13 -10.20
N VAL A 679 23.66 -15.19 -9.59
CA VAL A 679 23.11 -15.33 -8.25
C VAL A 679 21.68 -14.80 -8.24
N ALA A 680 20.74 -15.57 -7.67
CA ALA A 680 19.38 -15.14 -7.43
C ALA A 680 18.97 -15.33 -5.97
N VAL A 681 18.33 -14.33 -5.37
CA VAL A 681 17.63 -14.47 -4.09
C VAL A 681 16.14 -14.27 -4.32
N SER A 682 15.38 -15.35 -4.19
CA SER A 682 13.97 -15.43 -4.54
C SER A 682 13.12 -15.54 -3.27
N CYS A 683 12.31 -14.52 -3.00
CA CYS A 683 11.58 -14.42 -1.74
C CYS A 683 10.08 -14.57 -1.95
N ALA A 684 9.44 -15.51 -1.24
CA ALA A 684 8.00 -15.76 -1.23
C ALA A 684 7.37 -15.77 -2.65
N GLY A 685 8.05 -16.39 -3.62
CA GLY A 685 7.67 -16.33 -5.02
C GLY A 685 6.47 -17.22 -5.37
N ASN A 686 5.55 -16.70 -6.17
CA ASN A 686 4.42 -17.41 -6.74
C ASN A 686 4.88 -18.23 -7.98
N HIS A 687 5.75 -19.18 -7.77
CA HIS A 687 6.48 -19.96 -8.80
C HIS A 687 5.61 -20.79 -9.73
N ASP A 688 4.39 -21.11 -9.29
CA ASP A 688 3.40 -21.83 -10.05
C ASP A 688 2.06 -21.09 -9.95
N ASN A 689 1.83 -20.19 -10.90
CA ASN A 689 0.64 -19.36 -10.90
C ASN A 689 -0.64 -20.13 -11.29
N ASN A 690 -0.58 -21.43 -11.50
CA ASN A 690 -1.76 -22.29 -11.61
C ASN A 690 -2.31 -22.69 -10.22
N ILE A 691 -1.54 -22.46 -9.14
CA ILE A 691 -1.95 -22.70 -7.75
C ILE A 691 -1.87 -21.43 -6.87
N TYR A 692 -1.74 -20.27 -7.49
CA TYR A 692 -1.75 -18.99 -6.79
C TYR A 692 -3.15 -18.38 -6.83
N ASN A 693 -3.38 -17.32 -6.07
CA ASN A 693 -4.66 -16.63 -5.96
C ASN A 693 -5.25 -16.26 -7.34
N ARG A 694 -6.53 -16.62 -7.56
CA ARG A 694 -7.26 -16.36 -8.80
C ARG A 694 -7.20 -14.91 -9.23
N TRP A 695 -7.47 -14.00 -8.31
CA TRP A 695 -7.59 -12.56 -8.61
C TRP A 695 -6.34 -12.00 -9.27
N TRP A 696 -5.16 -12.29 -8.71
CA TRP A 696 -3.91 -11.85 -9.30
C TRP A 696 -3.59 -12.63 -10.59
N SER A 697 -3.73 -13.93 -10.54
CA SER A 697 -3.31 -14.79 -11.64
C SER A 697 -4.16 -14.61 -12.90
N GLU A 698 -5.50 -14.67 -12.79
CA GLU A 698 -6.36 -14.52 -13.95
C GLU A 698 -6.37 -13.11 -14.52
N THR A 699 -6.26 -12.09 -13.64
CA THR A 699 -6.19 -10.69 -14.07
C THR A 699 -4.97 -10.42 -14.95
N HIS A 700 -3.81 -10.93 -14.57
CA HIS A 700 -2.54 -10.56 -15.19
C HIS A 700 -2.04 -11.55 -16.24
N HIS A 701 -2.32 -12.85 -16.06
CA HIS A 701 -2.03 -13.85 -17.09
C HIS A 701 -3.16 -14.04 -18.12
N GLY A 702 -4.38 -13.65 -17.74
CA GLY A 702 -5.57 -13.87 -18.55
C GLY A 702 -6.24 -15.21 -18.29
N VAL A 703 -7.54 -15.21 -18.47
CA VAL A 703 -8.38 -16.39 -18.42
C VAL A 703 -9.26 -16.42 -19.67
N LYS A 704 -9.45 -17.57 -20.26
CA LYS A 704 -10.29 -17.72 -21.44
C LYS A 704 -11.68 -18.22 -21.03
N GLU A 705 -12.70 -17.42 -21.30
CA GLU A 705 -14.09 -17.82 -21.16
C GLU A 705 -14.48 -18.72 -22.36
N GLU A 706 -15.00 -19.88 -22.07
CA GLU A 706 -15.52 -20.84 -23.07
C GLU A 706 -16.98 -21.13 -22.77
N VAL A 707 -17.83 -20.88 -23.78
CA VAL A 707 -19.29 -21.13 -23.68
C VAL A 707 -19.58 -22.34 -24.53
N SER A 708 -20.18 -23.39 -23.93
CA SER A 708 -20.57 -24.60 -24.62
C SER A 708 -21.79 -24.35 -25.53
N GLU A 709 -22.10 -25.29 -26.43
CA GLU A 709 -23.32 -25.25 -27.24
C GLU A 709 -24.61 -25.25 -26.42
N LYS A 710 -24.54 -25.70 -25.16
CA LYS A 710 -25.68 -25.70 -24.20
C LYS A 710 -25.76 -24.41 -23.39
N GLY A 711 -24.86 -23.46 -23.61
CA GLY A 711 -24.78 -22.19 -22.87
C GLY A 711 -24.02 -22.28 -21.54
N ASP A 712 -23.43 -23.39 -21.17
CA ASP A 712 -22.62 -23.52 -19.96
C ASP A 712 -21.29 -22.80 -20.14
N THR A 713 -20.94 -21.92 -19.21
CA THR A 713 -19.70 -21.16 -19.23
C THR A 713 -18.64 -21.85 -18.36
N THR A 714 -17.47 -22.04 -18.92
CA THR A 714 -16.26 -22.50 -18.21
C THR A 714 -15.11 -21.53 -18.42
N PHE A 715 -14.09 -21.60 -17.54
CA PHE A 715 -12.92 -20.75 -17.63
C PHE A 715 -11.68 -21.60 -17.76
N TYR A 716 -10.98 -21.45 -18.88
CA TYR A 716 -9.71 -22.12 -19.11
C TYR A 716 -8.55 -21.21 -18.71
N TYR A 717 -7.66 -21.77 -17.86
CA TYR A 717 -6.45 -21.10 -17.42
C TYR A 717 -5.31 -22.12 -17.37
N LYS A 718 -4.19 -21.81 -18.02
CA LYS A 718 -2.95 -22.56 -17.92
C LYS A 718 -1.78 -21.65 -18.26
N ILE A 719 -0.79 -21.58 -17.38
CA ILE A 719 0.37 -20.70 -17.54
C ILE A 719 1.67 -21.44 -17.27
N ALA A 720 2.75 -20.98 -17.91
CA ALA A 720 4.10 -21.50 -17.73
C ALA A 720 4.61 -21.27 -16.30
N THR A 721 5.30 -22.25 -15.72
CA THR A 721 5.75 -22.28 -14.33
C THR A 721 7.28 -22.33 -14.20
N ASN A 722 7.82 -21.90 -13.04
CA ASN A 722 9.25 -22.03 -12.75
C ASN A 722 9.73 -23.49 -12.58
N PRO A 723 8.95 -24.41 -11.97
CA PRO A 723 9.31 -25.83 -11.95
C PRO A 723 9.65 -26.44 -13.30
N GLU A 724 9.01 -26.00 -14.40
CA GLU A 724 9.28 -26.51 -15.76
C GLU A 724 10.70 -26.21 -16.25
N ILE A 725 11.28 -25.08 -15.83
CA ILE A 725 12.60 -24.61 -16.25
C ILE A 725 13.70 -24.79 -15.18
N ALA A 726 13.36 -25.29 -14.01
CA ALA A 726 14.29 -25.49 -12.88
C ALA A 726 15.53 -26.31 -13.24
N LYS A 727 15.40 -27.26 -14.19
CA LYS A 727 16.49 -28.09 -14.72
C LYS A 727 17.62 -27.28 -15.37
N ASN A 728 17.37 -26.04 -15.77
CA ASN A 728 18.34 -25.18 -16.44
C ASN A 728 19.25 -24.43 -15.47
N LEU A 729 18.99 -24.46 -14.16
CA LEU A 729 19.78 -23.75 -13.15
C LEU A 729 21.27 -24.09 -13.26
N LYS A 730 22.14 -23.07 -13.35
CA LYS A 730 23.62 -23.21 -13.31
C LYS A 730 24.24 -22.38 -12.17
N GLY A 731 23.68 -21.22 -11.85
CA GLY A 731 24.16 -20.30 -10.84
C GLY A 731 23.69 -20.65 -9.42
N HIS A 732 23.85 -19.71 -8.50
CA HIS A 732 23.48 -19.84 -7.09
C HIS A 732 22.09 -19.31 -6.85
N LEU A 733 21.21 -20.13 -6.28
CA LEU A 733 19.80 -19.78 -5.99
C LEU A 733 19.52 -19.98 -4.51
N LEU A 734 19.09 -18.90 -3.83
CA LEU A 734 18.54 -18.94 -2.48
C LEU A 734 17.02 -18.71 -2.55
N LEU A 735 16.26 -19.70 -2.08
CA LEU A 735 14.80 -19.62 -1.92
C LEU A 735 14.47 -19.25 -0.48
N ILE A 736 13.67 -18.21 -0.26
CA ILE A 736 13.23 -17.76 1.08
C ILE A 736 11.70 -17.73 1.13
N HIS A 737 11.08 -18.28 2.18
CA HIS A 737 9.63 -18.27 2.35
C HIS A 737 9.22 -18.23 3.82
N GLY A 738 8.10 -17.57 4.15
CA GLY A 738 7.43 -17.70 5.43
C GLY A 738 6.63 -19.00 5.51
N ASP A 739 6.70 -19.74 6.60
CA ASP A 739 6.06 -21.07 6.70
C ASP A 739 4.53 -21.00 6.81
N ILE A 740 3.98 -19.85 7.26
CA ILE A 740 2.54 -19.59 7.35
C ILE A 740 2.07 -18.51 6.38
N ASP A 741 2.73 -18.39 5.22
CA ASP A 741 2.31 -17.47 4.15
C ASP A 741 0.96 -17.93 3.57
N ASP A 742 -0.10 -17.21 3.89
CA ASP A 742 -1.48 -17.44 3.47
C ASP A 742 -1.86 -16.67 2.18
N ASN A 743 -0.93 -15.85 1.66
CA ASN A 743 -1.08 -15.16 0.38
C ASN A 743 -0.43 -15.98 -0.76
N VAL A 744 0.90 -16.08 -0.78
CA VAL A 744 1.62 -17.00 -1.67
C VAL A 744 1.93 -18.28 -0.90
N HIS A 745 1.08 -19.27 -1.02
CA HIS A 745 1.21 -20.50 -0.25
C HIS A 745 2.61 -21.14 -0.43
N PRO A 746 3.28 -21.61 0.66
CA PRO A 746 4.62 -22.19 0.63
C PRO A 746 4.78 -23.36 -0.34
N GLY A 747 3.68 -24.00 -0.73
CA GLY A 747 3.61 -25.00 -1.79
C GLY A 747 4.21 -24.52 -3.11
N ASN A 748 4.19 -23.22 -3.41
CA ASN A 748 4.83 -22.64 -4.58
C ASN A 748 6.35 -22.88 -4.57
N THR A 749 7.02 -22.57 -3.48
CA THR A 749 8.46 -22.81 -3.30
C THR A 749 8.76 -24.30 -3.23
N THR A 750 7.93 -25.08 -2.52
CA THR A 750 8.10 -26.53 -2.42
C THR A 750 8.08 -27.22 -3.78
N ARG A 751 7.23 -26.76 -4.72
CA ARG A 751 7.21 -27.30 -6.10
C ARG A 751 8.51 -27.03 -6.86
N VAL A 752 9.11 -25.84 -6.69
CA VAL A 752 10.44 -25.51 -7.26
C VAL A 752 11.52 -26.39 -6.64
N VAL A 753 11.54 -26.53 -5.32
CA VAL A 753 12.47 -27.40 -4.58
C VAL A 753 12.40 -28.83 -5.11
N ASN A 754 11.20 -29.39 -5.25
CA ASN A 754 11.02 -30.73 -5.82
C ASN A 754 11.59 -30.84 -7.26
N ALA A 755 11.35 -29.85 -8.11
CA ALA A 755 11.83 -29.84 -9.48
C ALA A 755 13.38 -29.75 -9.54
N LEU A 756 14.00 -28.92 -8.70
CA LEU A 756 15.45 -28.78 -8.57
C LEU A 756 16.09 -30.09 -8.10
N ILE A 757 15.55 -30.73 -7.05
CA ILE A 757 16.04 -32.01 -6.54
C ILE A 757 15.96 -33.08 -7.62
N ARG A 758 14.84 -33.22 -8.31
CA ARG A 758 14.66 -34.20 -9.40
C ARG A 758 15.60 -33.96 -10.59
N ALA A 759 15.98 -32.68 -10.80
CA ALA A 759 16.96 -32.31 -11.83
C ALA A 759 18.42 -32.40 -11.34
N GLY A 760 18.69 -32.87 -10.11
CA GLY A 760 20.03 -32.97 -9.52
C GLY A 760 20.71 -31.63 -9.30
N LYS A 761 19.93 -30.51 -9.16
CA LYS A 761 20.49 -29.17 -8.97
C LYS A 761 20.77 -28.88 -7.51
N ARG A 762 21.84 -28.11 -7.26
CA ARG A 762 22.16 -27.57 -5.93
C ARG A 762 21.57 -26.17 -5.79
N PHE A 763 21.02 -25.91 -4.65
CA PHE A 763 20.39 -24.63 -4.28
C PHE A 763 20.36 -24.50 -2.76
N ASP A 764 20.08 -23.30 -2.26
CA ASP A 764 19.92 -23.01 -0.84
C ASP A 764 18.45 -22.63 -0.54
N MET A 765 18.02 -22.90 0.69
CA MET A 765 16.68 -22.58 1.15
C MET A 765 16.70 -22.05 2.59
N LEU A 766 15.93 -21.00 2.84
CA LEU A 766 15.69 -20.44 4.17
C LEU A 766 14.17 -20.36 4.42
N MET A 767 13.69 -21.16 5.37
CA MET A 767 12.32 -21.01 5.88
C MET A 767 12.32 -20.05 7.05
N LEU A 768 11.39 -19.08 7.06
CA LEU A 768 11.21 -18.13 8.14
C LEU A 768 10.00 -18.57 8.99
N PRO A 769 10.23 -19.14 10.20
CA PRO A 769 9.15 -19.69 11.03
C PRO A 769 8.21 -18.61 11.55
N ASN A 770 6.91 -18.91 11.59
CA ASN A 770 5.84 -18.03 12.05
C ASN A 770 5.78 -16.70 11.27
N GLN A 771 6.28 -16.68 10.02
CA GLN A 771 6.20 -15.52 9.15
C GLN A 771 5.18 -15.72 8.03
N ARG A 772 4.40 -14.66 7.80
CA ARG A 772 3.51 -14.53 6.64
C ARG A 772 4.24 -13.92 5.44
N HIS A 773 3.51 -13.44 4.48
CA HIS A 773 4.06 -12.95 3.22
C HIS A 773 5.09 -11.82 3.35
N SER A 774 4.98 -10.94 4.33
CA SER A 774 5.86 -9.76 4.50
C SER A 774 7.08 -9.97 5.39
N PHE A 775 7.31 -11.17 5.92
CA PHE A 775 8.40 -11.55 6.84
C PHE A 775 8.44 -10.81 8.19
N GLY A 776 7.47 -9.95 8.49
CA GLY A 776 7.24 -9.33 9.79
C GLY A 776 8.49 -8.81 10.51
N ASP A 777 8.72 -9.31 11.71
CA ASP A 777 9.86 -8.96 12.57
C ASP A 777 11.19 -9.61 12.12
N MET A 778 11.17 -10.55 11.15
CA MET A 778 12.38 -11.15 10.59
C MET A 778 12.96 -10.39 9.39
N ASN A 779 12.43 -9.20 9.04
CA ASN A 779 12.91 -8.44 7.88
C ASN A 779 14.40 -8.04 7.97
N GLU A 780 14.93 -7.74 9.17
CA GLU A 780 16.34 -7.41 9.33
C GLU A 780 17.23 -8.67 9.18
N TYR A 781 16.81 -9.81 9.73
CA TYR A 781 17.47 -11.08 9.52
C TYR A 781 17.49 -11.45 8.03
N PHE A 782 16.35 -11.33 7.36
CA PHE A 782 16.25 -11.53 5.92
C PHE A 782 17.23 -10.65 5.13
N TYR A 783 17.30 -9.34 5.47
CA TYR A 783 18.18 -8.39 4.80
C TYR A 783 19.65 -8.86 4.86
N TRP A 784 20.14 -9.26 6.02
CA TRP A 784 21.52 -9.71 6.15
C TRP A 784 21.78 -11.05 5.43
N ARG A 785 20.80 -11.95 5.40
CA ARG A 785 20.91 -13.18 4.60
C ARG A 785 20.98 -12.89 3.09
N LEU A 786 20.25 -11.87 2.62
CA LEU A 786 20.34 -11.36 1.25
C LEU A 786 21.74 -10.81 0.95
N VAL A 787 22.28 -9.95 1.82
CA VAL A 787 23.63 -9.37 1.70
C VAL A 787 24.70 -10.46 1.69
N ASP A 788 24.64 -11.38 2.66
CA ASP A 788 25.60 -12.50 2.75
C ASP A 788 25.65 -13.33 1.48
N TYR A 789 24.48 -13.66 0.92
CA TYR A 789 24.40 -14.51 -0.25
C TYR A 789 24.99 -13.86 -1.50
N PHE A 790 24.70 -12.59 -1.73
CA PHE A 790 25.30 -11.84 -2.82
C PHE A 790 26.80 -11.60 -2.59
N SER A 791 27.21 -11.26 -1.38
CA SER A 791 28.63 -11.02 -1.08
C SER A 791 29.45 -12.27 -1.27
N GLU A 792 29.01 -13.42 -0.78
CA GLU A 792 29.70 -14.68 -0.93
C GLU A 792 29.86 -15.10 -2.40
N HIS A 793 28.80 -15.03 -3.17
CA HIS A 793 28.77 -15.61 -4.53
C HIS A 793 29.14 -14.62 -5.64
N LEU A 794 29.06 -13.30 -5.42
CA LEU A 794 29.50 -12.30 -6.40
C LEU A 794 30.82 -11.62 -6.03
N ARG A 795 31.12 -11.46 -4.72
CA ARG A 795 32.35 -10.80 -4.25
C ARG A 795 33.38 -11.79 -3.72
N GLY A 796 32.97 -12.99 -3.32
CA GLY A 796 33.85 -14.01 -2.73
C GLY A 796 34.14 -13.82 -1.23
N GLU A 797 33.32 -13.03 -0.54
CA GLU A 797 33.48 -12.69 0.88
C GLU A 797 32.14 -12.59 1.60
N SER A 798 32.09 -12.86 2.90
CA SER A 798 30.90 -12.66 3.73
C SER A 798 31.27 -12.59 5.22
N GLU A 799 30.39 -11.97 6.05
CA GLU A 799 30.57 -11.88 7.51
C GLU A 799 29.77 -12.95 8.28
N LYS A 800 29.73 -14.17 7.82
CA LYS A 800 29.01 -15.29 8.48
C LYS A 800 29.44 -15.56 9.94
N PHE A 801 30.59 -15.00 10.37
CA PHE A 801 31.11 -15.08 11.73
C PHE A 801 30.51 -14.04 12.68
N VAL A 802 29.74 -13.07 12.17
CA VAL A 802 29.09 -12.03 12.97
C VAL A 802 27.61 -12.37 13.16
N ASP A 803 27.16 -12.40 14.40
CA ASP A 803 25.74 -12.61 14.68
C ASP A 803 24.90 -11.44 14.16
N ILE A 804 23.78 -11.76 13.52
CA ILE A 804 22.80 -10.75 13.11
C ILE A 804 22.12 -10.21 14.37
N PRO A 805 22.12 -8.88 14.61
CA PRO A 805 21.50 -8.31 15.80
C PRO A 805 20.03 -8.70 15.95
N LYS A 806 19.65 -9.18 17.11
CA LYS A 806 18.23 -9.34 17.48
C LYS A 806 17.62 -7.95 17.71
N ARG A 807 16.46 -7.71 17.17
CA ARG A 807 15.65 -6.51 17.46
C ARG A 807 14.55 -6.81 18.45
#